data_01d8fdb7f61ab604bc5ba081fa093a6c
#
_entry.id   01d8fdb7f61ab604bc5ba081fa093a6c
#
_cell.length_a   1.000
_cell.length_b   1.000
_cell.length_c   1.000
_cell.angle_alpha   90.00
_cell.angle_beta   90.00
_cell.angle_gamma   90.00
#
_symmetry.space_group_name_H-M   'P 1'
#
loop_
_entity.id
_entity.type
_entity.pdbx_description
1 polymer ?
#
loop_
_entity_poly.entity_id
_entity_poly.type
_entity_poly.pdbx_seq_one_letter_code
_entity_poly.pdbx_strand_id
1 'polypeptide(L)'
;MMSSFLVCRGGLTRGSRRDLSRAKTAPDAKWYPAALGSTAPHAQRVRIPRSANAMSAATSPRLTAPELFGYRKYWAHRLTPAPFLPMSREEMDELGWDQCDAILVTGDAYVDHPSFGMAIIGRVLESQGFRVGIIAQPDWRSTADFERLGPPKLFFGITAGNMDSMVNRYTADRRVRRDDAYTPEGVGGRRPDRSVIVYSQRVREAFAATPIVIGGIEASLRRIAHYDYWQEKVRRSIALDARADLLVFGNGERQIVEIAHRLASGERPAEIKNIRGTAFVGSAAGDGWTEIDSTHLDLPGRIDKHPDPYAMESEIAAAAREAAAKEPGVNVVRFTRRVPTADRERSYIRLPSHEQVRDDPVLYAHASRILHIESNPGNARALAQRHGDKDIWLNPPPIPLASAEMDRIYELPYQRRPHPSYGDAKIPAYEMIRFSVTIQRGCFGGCTFCSITEHEGRIIQNRSEGSVLREIETIRDTVPGFTGVISDLGGPTANMYRLACKSREIESACRRPSCVYPGVCPNLNTDHAPLIKLYQKARALPGVKKVLIASGVRYDLAIESPEYVKELAQHHTGGYLKIAPEAIGEGPLSKMMKPGVGAYYRFKELFDRYSKAAGKEQYLIPYFIAAHPGTTDEDMLELALWLKKNGYRADQVQAFLPGPMATATAMYHSGKNPLRRITRDSEEVHVPKGLKVRRLHKAFLRYHDANNWPMLRAALKRMGREDLIGNGKHQLVPRFQPRGTGKSPEGKRVASARPFRTQHTR
;
A
#
# COMPACT_ATOMS: atom_id res chain seq x y z
N MET A 1 -0.89 -5.74 1.15
CA MET A 1 -1.37 -6.76 0.17
C MET A 1 -0.62 -6.73 -1.15
N MET A 2 -0.31 -5.58 -1.72
CA MET A 2 0.20 -5.49 -3.10
C MET A 2 1.59 -6.08 -3.36
N SER A 3 2.55 -6.02 -2.44
CA SER A 3 3.89 -6.61 -2.67
C SER A 3 3.92 -8.14 -2.54
N SER A 4 2.99 -8.75 -1.82
CA SER A 4 2.93 -10.21 -1.61
C SER A 4 2.11 -10.94 -2.68
N PHE A 5 1.22 -10.28 -3.41
CA PHE A 5 0.31 -10.92 -4.38
C PHE A 5 0.92 -11.17 -5.76
N LEU A 6 2.01 -10.51 -6.11
CA LEU A 6 2.66 -10.69 -7.43
C LEU A 6 3.43 -12.01 -7.60
N VAL A 7 3.42 -12.89 -6.60
CA VAL A 7 4.35 -14.02 -6.50
C VAL A 7 3.68 -15.39 -6.70
N CYS A 8 2.36 -15.50 -6.81
CA CYS A 8 1.68 -16.80 -6.94
C CYS A 8 1.15 -17.06 -8.36
N ARG A 9 2.03 -17.44 -9.31
CA ARG A 9 1.67 -18.28 -10.46
C ARG A 9 2.73 -19.32 -10.71
N GLY A 10 2.52 -20.49 -10.15
CA GLY A 10 3.16 -21.76 -10.53
C GLY A 10 2.09 -22.77 -10.86
N GLY A 11 1.87 -23.01 -12.16
CA GLY A 11 1.41 -24.21 -12.82
C GLY A 11 0.29 -25.04 -12.22
N LEU A 12 -0.94 -24.88 -12.70
CA LEU A 12 -1.93 -25.94 -12.73
C LEU A 12 -1.81 -26.66 -14.09
N THR A 13 -1.36 -27.90 -14.04
CA THR A 13 -1.34 -28.82 -15.19
C THR A 13 -2.75 -29.31 -15.51
N ARG A 14 -3.03 -29.37 -16.81
CA ARG A 14 -4.22 -29.95 -17.40
C ARG A 14 -4.42 -31.41 -16.95
N GLY A 15 -5.56 -31.70 -16.38
CA GLY A 15 -6.10 -33.04 -16.19
C GLY A 15 -7.38 -33.23 -17.02
N SER A 16 -7.37 -34.30 -17.77
CA SER A 16 -8.27 -34.81 -18.79
C SER A 16 -9.78 -34.62 -18.62
N ARG A 17 -10.41 -34.40 -19.78
CA ARG A 17 -11.88 -34.50 -20.02
C ARG A 17 -12.44 -35.88 -19.62
N ARG A 18 -13.57 -35.90 -18.98
CA ARG A 18 -14.61 -36.91 -19.17
C ARG A 18 -15.97 -36.25 -19.11
N ASP A 19 -16.74 -36.50 -20.16
CA ASP A 19 -18.14 -36.17 -20.34
C ASP A 19 -19.01 -36.78 -19.26
N LEU A 20 -20.02 -36.04 -18.85
CA LEU A 20 -21.32 -36.63 -18.50
C LEU A 20 -22.41 -35.54 -18.58
N SER A 21 -23.21 -35.67 -19.65
CA SER A 21 -24.50 -35.03 -19.85
C SER A 21 -25.54 -35.53 -18.86
N ARG A 22 -26.34 -34.65 -18.28
CA ARG A 22 -27.81 -34.75 -18.20
C ARG A 22 -28.40 -33.61 -17.36
N ALA A 23 -29.27 -32.92 -18.03
CA ALA A 23 -30.16 -31.92 -17.47
C ALA A 23 -31.20 -32.51 -16.50
N LYS A 24 -31.58 -31.71 -15.50
CA LYS A 24 -32.98 -31.70 -14.98
C LYS A 24 -33.32 -30.31 -14.46
N THR A 25 -34.48 -29.89 -14.86
CA THR A 25 -35.23 -28.66 -14.72
C THR A 25 -35.67 -28.34 -13.28
N ALA A 26 -35.82 -27.06 -13.03
CA ALA A 26 -36.30 -26.37 -11.83
C ALA A 26 -37.78 -26.62 -11.50
N PRO A 27 -38.26 -26.15 -10.37
CA PRO A 27 -39.45 -25.27 -10.49
C PRO A 27 -39.39 -23.98 -9.65
N ASP A 28 -40.21 -23.04 -10.12
CA ASP A 28 -40.55 -21.72 -9.64
C ASP A 28 -40.86 -21.56 -8.15
N ALA A 29 -40.40 -20.46 -7.57
CA ALA A 29 -40.93 -19.95 -6.31
C ALA A 29 -41.41 -18.50 -6.45
N LYS A 30 -42.71 -18.35 -6.31
CA LYS A 30 -43.46 -17.09 -6.35
C LYS A 30 -43.26 -16.30 -5.08
N TRP A 31 -43.04 -15.01 -5.23
CA TRP A 31 -43.06 -14.02 -4.15
C TRP A 31 -44.43 -13.41 -3.98
N TYR A 32 -44.92 -13.32 -2.73
CA TYR A 32 -46.06 -12.50 -2.32
C TYR A 32 -45.59 -11.39 -1.35
N PRO A 33 -46.16 -10.18 -1.43
CA PRO A 33 -45.87 -9.11 -0.50
C PRO A 33 -46.80 -9.12 0.71
N ALA A 34 -46.27 -8.90 1.90
CA ALA A 34 -47.06 -8.66 3.11
C ALA A 34 -47.01 -7.16 3.46
N ALA A 35 -48.20 -6.57 3.51
CA ALA A 35 -48.45 -5.23 4.00
C ALA A 35 -48.41 -5.19 5.53
N LEU A 36 -47.80 -4.18 6.13
CA LEU A 36 -47.98 -3.82 7.53
C LEU A 36 -48.19 -2.33 7.71
N GLY A 37 -49.24 -2.06 8.47
CA GLY A 37 -49.85 -0.79 8.69
C GLY A 37 -49.09 0.17 9.61
N SER A 38 -49.48 1.42 9.46
CA SER A 38 -49.06 2.60 10.17
C SER A 38 -49.52 2.67 11.63
N THR A 39 -48.62 3.06 12.54
CA THR A 39 -48.97 3.92 13.69
C THR A 39 -47.77 4.72 14.14
N ALA A 40 -47.90 6.03 14.14
CA ALA A 40 -46.95 6.96 14.73
C ALA A 40 -47.25 7.19 16.22
N PRO A 41 -46.29 7.55 17.04
CA PRO A 41 -46.56 8.47 18.14
C PRO A 41 -45.62 9.68 18.25
N HIS A 42 -46.25 10.72 18.66
CA HIS A 42 -45.85 12.05 19.15
C HIS A 42 -44.41 12.35 19.53
N ALA A 43 -43.96 13.50 19.01
CA ALA A 43 -42.77 14.22 19.40
C ALA A 43 -42.93 14.91 20.75
N GLN A 44 -42.06 14.65 21.71
CA GLN A 44 -41.82 15.51 22.86
C GLN A 44 -40.52 16.31 22.69
N ARG A 45 -40.63 17.62 22.75
CA ARG A 45 -39.53 18.56 22.78
C ARG A 45 -38.85 18.55 24.16
N VAL A 46 -37.58 18.20 24.23
CA VAL A 46 -36.76 18.38 25.43
C VAL A 46 -35.96 19.69 25.29
N ARG A 47 -36.19 20.58 26.25
CA ARG A 47 -35.41 21.82 26.44
C ARG A 47 -34.06 21.50 27.09
N ILE A 48 -33.00 22.04 26.52
CA ILE A 48 -31.65 22.00 27.09
C ILE A 48 -31.41 23.29 27.88
N PRO A 49 -30.95 23.26 29.14
CA PRO A 49 -30.59 24.46 29.90
C PRO A 49 -29.17 24.92 29.52
N ARG A 50 -29.02 26.24 29.37
CA ARG A 50 -27.72 26.94 29.32
C ARG A 50 -27.17 27.09 30.73
N SER A 51 -25.92 26.66 30.98
CA SER A 51 -25.11 27.14 32.09
C SER A 51 -23.63 27.22 31.73
N ALA A 52 -23.11 28.34 31.68
CA ALA A 52 -21.99 29.02 32.36
C ALA A 52 -20.62 28.35 32.38
N ASN A 53 -19.69 29.07 31.75
CA ASN A 53 -18.24 29.24 31.95
C ASN A 53 -17.53 28.37 33.03
N ALA A 54 -16.60 27.56 32.53
CA ALA A 54 -15.36 27.23 33.26
C ALA A 54 -14.21 27.30 32.26
N MET A 55 -13.22 28.11 32.52
CA MET A 55 -11.94 28.20 31.79
C MET A 55 -11.26 26.84 31.86
N SER A 56 -11.12 26.19 30.74
CA SER A 56 -10.46 24.90 30.59
C SER A 56 -9.07 25.08 30.03
N ALA A 57 -8.14 24.36 30.63
CA ALA A 57 -6.76 24.18 30.20
C ALA A 57 -6.68 23.87 28.70
N ALA A 58 -5.66 24.39 28.04
CA ALA A 58 -5.39 24.20 26.62
C ALA A 58 -5.26 22.70 26.30
N THR A 59 -6.36 22.09 25.87
CA THR A 59 -6.37 20.75 25.27
C THR A 59 -5.81 20.88 23.86
N SER A 60 -4.79 20.06 23.57
CA SER A 60 -4.28 19.86 22.21
C SER A 60 -5.44 19.72 21.22
N PRO A 61 -5.37 20.32 20.02
CA PRO A 61 -6.46 20.23 19.06
C PRO A 61 -6.73 18.76 18.74
N ARG A 62 -7.92 18.29 19.09
CA ARG A 62 -8.36 16.96 18.70
C ARG A 62 -8.43 16.96 17.17
N LEU A 63 -7.71 16.00 16.55
CA LEU A 63 -7.88 15.69 15.14
C LEU A 63 -9.34 15.28 14.91
N THR A 64 -10.17 16.24 14.54
CA THR A 64 -11.58 16.02 14.23
C THR A 64 -11.76 16.02 12.74
N ALA A 65 -12.38 14.99 12.20
CA ALA A 65 -12.88 14.95 10.83
C ALA A 65 -14.40 14.79 10.87
N PRO A 66 -15.13 15.27 9.86
CA PRO A 66 -16.53 14.95 9.71
C PRO A 66 -16.72 13.43 9.69
N GLU A 67 -17.75 12.92 10.35
CA GLU A 67 -18.07 11.49 10.29
C GLU A 67 -18.42 11.10 8.86
N LEU A 68 -17.78 10.04 8.35
CA LEU A 68 -17.94 9.59 6.96
C LEU A 68 -19.41 9.35 6.58
N PHE A 69 -20.21 8.84 7.51
CA PHE A 69 -21.62 8.54 7.28
C PHE A 69 -22.58 9.52 7.99
N GLY A 70 -22.08 10.70 8.39
CA GLY A 70 -22.87 11.75 9.05
C GLY A 70 -23.60 12.69 8.09
N TYR A 71 -23.31 12.61 6.80
CA TYR A 71 -23.93 13.45 5.79
C TYR A 71 -25.38 13.06 5.53
N ARG A 72 -26.24 14.07 5.24
CA ARG A 72 -27.58 13.82 4.73
C ARG A 72 -27.47 13.17 3.34
N LYS A 73 -28.11 12.04 3.13
CA LYS A 73 -28.09 11.33 1.86
C LYS A 73 -28.62 12.20 0.72
N TYR A 74 -27.96 12.18 -0.42
CA TYR A 74 -28.29 13.02 -1.58
C TYR A 74 -29.69 12.72 -2.13
N TRP A 75 -29.99 11.44 -2.39
CA TRP A 75 -31.30 10.95 -2.84
C TRP A 75 -32.11 10.27 -1.73
N ALA A 76 -32.00 10.68 -0.53
CA ALA A 76 -32.41 10.15 0.76
C ALA A 76 -33.32 8.89 0.78
N HIS A 77 -34.46 8.90 0.11
CA HIS A 77 -35.49 7.85 0.17
C HIS A 77 -35.83 7.24 -1.20
N ARG A 78 -35.12 7.61 -2.26
CA ARG A 78 -35.40 7.16 -3.64
C ARG A 78 -34.39 6.15 -4.18
N LEU A 79 -33.27 5.94 -3.47
CA LEU A 79 -32.18 5.07 -3.92
C LEU A 79 -32.12 3.82 -3.06
N THR A 80 -32.44 2.67 -3.67
CA THR A 80 -32.11 1.35 -3.13
C THR A 80 -30.73 0.95 -3.66
N PRO A 81 -29.88 0.25 -2.87
CA PRO A 81 -28.59 -0.24 -3.35
C PRO A 81 -28.76 -1.10 -4.62
N ALA A 82 -27.99 -0.79 -5.66
CA ALA A 82 -27.99 -1.59 -6.87
C ALA A 82 -27.40 -3.00 -6.59
N PRO A 83 -27.91 -4.06 -7.23
CA PRO A 83 -27.28 -5.38 -7.13
C PRO A 83 -25.80 -5.34 -7.51
N PHE A 84 -25.50 -4.72 -8.65
CA PHE A 84 -24.18 -4.25 -9.05
C PHE A 84 -24.26 -2.79 -9.46
N LEU A 85 -23.16 -2.05 -9.30
CA LEU A 85 -23.08 -0.70 -9.87
C LEU A 85 -23.07 -0.83 -11.41
N PRO A 86 -23.90 -0.09 -12.13
CA PRO A 86 -24.10 -0.28 -13.56
C PRO A 86 -22.84 0.01 -14.37
N MET A 87 -22.59 -0.83 -15.36
CA MET A 87 -21.51 -0.72 -16.35
C MET A 87 -22.02 -0.41 -17.75
N SER A 88 -23.34 -0.44 -17.97
CA SER A 88 -23.98 -0.17 -19.25
C SER A 88 -25.20 0.74 -19.11
N ARG A 89 -25.69 1.25 -20.24
CA ARG A 89 -26.90 2.07 -20.27
C ARG A 89 -28.14 1.26 -19.92
N GLU A 90 -28.20 0.02 -20.40
CA GLU A 90 -29.29 -0.92 -20.13
C GLU A 90 -29.44 -1.18 -18.63
N GLU A 91 -28.32 -1.39 -17.93
CA GLU A 91 -28.33 -1.58 -16.47
C GLU A 91 -28.76 -0.30 -15.73
N MET A 92 -28.44 0.89 -16.24
CA MET A 92 -28.97 2.15 -15.69
C MET A 92 -30.49 2.25 -15.89
N ASP A 93 -30.99 1.85 -17.06
CA ASP A 93 -32.42 1.89 -17.40
C ASP A 93 -33.21 0.90 -16.52
N GLU A 94 -32.67 -0.30 -16.24
CA GLU A 94 -33.23 -1.26 -15.28
C GLU A 94 -33.34 -0.69 -13.86
N LEU A 95 -32.36 0.16 -13.47
CA LEU A 95 -32.39 0.87 -12.18
C LEU A 95 -33.28 2.12 -12.18
N GLY A 96 -33.83 2.49 -13.34
CA GLY A 96 -34.60 3.73 -13.50
C GLY A 96 -33.73 4.99 -13.43
N TRP A 97 -32.47 4.90 -13.82
CA TRP A 97 -31.52 6.02 -13.80
C TRP A 97 -31.34 6.64 -15.18
N ASP A 98 -31.74 7.87 -15.31
CA ASP A 98 -31.51 8.68 -16.51
C ASP A 98 -30.03 9.15 -16.62
N GLN A 99 -29.37 9.37 -15.48
CA GLN A 99 -28.00 9.88 -15.39
C GLN A 99 -27.35 9.40 -14.11
N CYS A 100 -26.05 9.11 -14.15
CA CYS A 100 -25.24 8.90 -12.94
C CYS A 100 -24.86 10.24 -12.30
N ASP A 101 -24.74 10.26 -10.97
CA ASP A 101 -24.19 11.42 -10.25
C ASP A 101 -22.65 11.41 -10.31
N ALA A 102 -22.04 10.23 -10.20
CA ALA A 102 -20.61 10.02 -10.39
C ALA A 102 -20.34 8.81 -11.27
N ILE A 103 -19.31 8.86 -12.09
CA ILE A 103 -18.84 7.72 -12.89
C ILE A 103 -17.38 7.44 -12.52
N LEU A 104 -17.10 6.19 -12.17
CA LEU A 104 -15.78 5.74 -11.77
C LEU A 104 -15.12 4.95 -12.91
N VAL A 105 -13.94 5.42 -13.37
CA VAL A 105 -13.15 4.78 -14.44
C VAL A 105 -11.96 4.05 -13.82
N THR A 106 -11.80 2.77 -14.18
CA THR A 106 -10.73 1.92 -13.63
C THR A 106 -10.02 1.08 -14.69
N GLY A 107 -8.72 0.85 -14.47
CA GLY A 107 -7.93 -0.09 -15.27
C GLY A 107 -8.14 -1.57 -14.91
N ASP A 108 -8.82 -1.88 -13.81
CA ASP A 108 -9.16 -3.25 -13.40
C ASP A 108 -10.54 -3.66 -13.92
N ALA A 109 -10.78 -4.95 -14.09
CA ALA A 109 -12.13 -5.47 -14.20
C ALA A 109 -12.92 -5.15 -12.93
N TYR A 110 -14.24 -4.88 -13.08
CA TYR A 110 -15.08 -4.59 -11.93
C TYR A 110 -15.42 -5.87 -11.17
N VAL A 111 -14.93 -5.93 -9.96
CA VAL A 111 -15.27 -6.96 -8.96
C VAL A 111 -15.87 -6.25 -7.77
N ASP A 112 -17.12 -6.55 -7.46
CA ASP A 112 -17.83 -5.94 -6.34
C ASP A 112 -17.45 -6.62 -5.01
N HIS A 113 -16.23 -6.32 -4.55
CA HIS A 113 -15.62 -6.94 -3.38
C HIS A 113 -14.82 -5.91 -2.57
N PRO A 114 -14.84 -5.94 -1.22
CA PRO A 114 -14.16 -4.96 -0.36
C PRO A 114 -12.62 -5.01 -0.40
N SER A 115 -12.02 -5.88 -1.21
CA SER A 115 -10.58 -5.85 -1.55
C SER A 115 -10.28 -5.07 -2.83
N PHE A 116 -11.28 -4.53 -3.51
CA PHE A 116 -11.13 -3.72 -4.72
C PHE A 116 -11.49 -2.27 -4.42
N GLY A 117 -10.54 -1.36 -4.60
CA GLY A 117 -10.73 0.05 -4.26
C GLY A 117 -11.90 0.70 -5.02
N MET A 118 -12.15 0.26 -6.26
CA MET A 118 -13.27 0.76 -7.06
C MET A 118 -14.62 0.39 -6.44
N ALA A 119 -14.79 -0.87 -5.99
CA ALA A 119 -16.00 -1.30 -5.32
C ALA A 119 -16.20 -0.55 -4.00
N ILE A 120 -15.13 -0.36 -3.21
CA ILE A 120 -15.21 0.41 -1.96
C ILE A 120 -15.71 1.83 -2.23
N ILE A 121 -15.06 2.56 -3.12
CA ILE A 121 -15.42 3.97 -3.41
C ILE A 121 -16.84 4.05 -3.99
N GLY A 122 -17.18 3.15 -4.92
CA GLY A 122 -18.51 3.11 -5.51
C GLY A 122 -19.60 2.84 -4.48
N ARG A 123 -19.45 1.81 -3.64
CA ARG A 123 -20.41 1.45 -2.60
C ARG A 123 -20.51 2.50 -1.49
N VAL A 124 -19.38 3.16 -1.15
CA VAL A 124 -19.39 4.27 -0.18
C VAL A 124 -20.19 5.45 -0.75
N LEU A 125 -19.99 5.86 -1.99
CA LEU A 125 -20.77 6.92 -2.64
C LEU A 125 -22.25 6.54 -2.76
N GLU A 126 -22.57 5.29 -3.17
CA GLU A 126 -23.94 4.78 -3.23
C GLU A 126 -24.61 4.85 -1.85
N SER A 127 -23.90 4.49 -0.78
CA SER A 127 -24.41 4.57 0.60
C SER A 127 -24.74 6.00 1.06
N GLN A 128 -24.13 7.01 0.41
CA GLN A 128 -24.42 8.43 0.60
C GLN A 128 -25.62 8.91 -0.25
N GLY A 129 -26.20 8.02 -1.06
CA GLY A 129 -27.34 8.30 -1.92
C GLY A 129 -26.97 8.85 -3.31
N PHE A 130 -25.75 8.65 -3.78
CA PHE A 130 -25.34 8.98 -5.15
C PHE A 130 -25.55 7.81 -6.09
N ARG A 131 -25.98 8.09 -7.33
CA ARG A 131 -26.05 7.13 -8.44
C ARG A 131 -24.67 6.99 -9.04
N VAL A 132 -24.08 5.82 -8.96
CA VAL A 132 -22.68 5.57 -9.33
C VAL A 132 -22.59 4.57 -10.47
N GLY A 133 -22.00 4.97 -11.58
CA GLY A 133 -21.68 4.09 -12.71
C GLY A 133 -20.20 3.70 -12.72
N ILE A 134 -19.90 2.55 -13.32
CA ILE A 134 -18.52 2.03 -13.45
C ILE A 134 -18.14 1.88 -14.93
N ILE A 135 -17.00 2.43 -15.32
CA ILE A 135 -16.34 2.17 -16.60
C ILE A 135 -15.06 1.38 -16.31
N ALA A 136 -15.13 0.06 -16.43
CA ALA A 136 -14.03 -0.84 -16.16
C ALA A 136 -13.29 -1.20 -17.45
N GLN A 137 -11.96 -1.06 -17.46
CA GLN A 137 -11.07 -1.42 -18.56
C GLN A 137 -11.50 -0.87 -19.93
N PRO A 138 -11.80 0.45 -20.07
CA PRO A 138 -12.25 1.03 -21.33
C PRO A 138 -11.20 0.86 -22.44
N ASP A 139 -11.66 0.73 -23.69
CA ASP A 139 -10.75 0.90 -24.83
C ASP A 139 -10.32 2.37 -24.92
N TRP A 140 -9.11 2.60 -24.49
CA TRP A 140 -8.50 3.94 -24.40
C TRP A 140 -8.07 4.52 -25.76
N ARG A 141 -8.27 3.81 -26.88
CA ARG A 141 -7.91 4.28 -28.20
C ARG A 141 -8.93 5.27 -28.77
N SER A 142 -10.14 5.27 -28.24
CA SER A 142 -11.21 6.19 -28.59
C SER A 142 -11.94 6.71 -27.34
N THR A 143 -12.89 7.64 -27.53
CA THR A 143 -13.75 8.16 -26.45
C THR A 143 -14.99 7.29 -26.21
N ALA A 144 -15.34 6.38 -27.15
CA ALA A 144 -16.62 5.68 -27.17
C ALA A 144 -16.96 4.95 -25.84
N ASP A 145 -15.99 4.21 -25.28
CA ASP A 145 -16.23 3.53 -24.00
C ASP A 145 -16.41 4.49 -22.82
N PHE A 146 -15.86 5.71 -22.91
CA PHE A 146 -16.02 6.73 -21.89
C PHE A 146 -17.36 7.44 -21.97
N GLU A 147 -18.00 7.42 -23.13
CA GLU A 147 -19.29 8.06 -23.41
C GLU A 147 -20.49 7.14 -23.12
N ARG A 148 -20.28 5.82 -22.98
CA ARG A 148 -21.35 4.81 -22.91
C ARG A 148 -22.39 5.00 -21.78
N LEU A 149 -22.01 5.65 -20.65
CA LEU A 149 -22.93 5.98 -19.55
C LEU A 149 -23.42 7.43 -19.59
N GLY A 150 -22.98 8.21 -20.60
CA GLY A 150 -23.21 9.64 -20.66
C GLY A 150 -22.38 10.44 -19.63
N PRO A 151 -22.52 11.78 -19.57
CA PRO A 151 -21.82 12.60 -18.61
C PRO A 151 -22.41 12.41 -17.20
N PRO A 152 -21.59 12.28 -16.15
CA PRO A 152 -22.10 12.30 -14.78
C PRO A 152 -22.53 13.72 -14.38
N LYS A 153 -23.45 13.83 -13.45
CA LYS A 153 -23.93 15.10 -12.94
C LYS A 153 -22.85 15.88 -12.17
N LEU A 154 -21.97 15.19 -11.45
CA LEU A 154 -21.02 15.80 -10.54
C LEU A 154 -19.57 15.66 -11.01
N PHE A 155 -19.07 14.44 -11.22
CA PHE A 155 -17.66 14.22 -11.58
C PHE A 155 -17.37 12.82 -12.13
N PHE A 156 -16.25 12.71 -12.87
CA PHE A 156 -15.57 11.45 -13.12
C PHE A 156 -14.51 11.19 -12.06
N GLY A 157 -14.55 10.01 -11.41
CA GLY A 157 -13.50 9.50 -10.55
C GLY A 157 -12.59 8.56 -11.31
N ILE A 158 -11.27 8.83 -11.41
CA ILE A 158 -10.37 8.07 -12.29
C ILE A 158 -9.23 7.43 -11.50
N THR A 159 -9.02 6.13 -11.72
CA THR A 159 -7.91 5.38 -11.12
C THR A 159 -7.29 4.38 -12.11
N ALA A 160 -6.04 3.99 -11.86
CA ALA A 160 -5.41 2.88 -12.57
C ALA A 160 -5.92 1.48 -12.13
N GLY A 161 -6.66 1.41 -11.03
CA GLY A 161 -7.07 0.19 -10.35
C GLY A 161 -6.29 -0.07 -9.07
N ASN A 162 -6.28 -1.31 -8.61
CA ASN A 162 -5.61 -1.73 -7.36
C ASN A 162 -4.08 -1.65 -7.44
N MET A 163 -3.52 -1.58 -8.64
CA MET A 163 -2.07 -1.41 -8.86
C MET A 163 -1.78 -0.19 -9.72
N ASP A 164 -0.59 0.35 -9.52
CA ASP A 164 0.04 1.27 -10.46
C ASP A 164 0.17 0.63 -11.84
N SER A 165 -0.27 1.31 -12.90
CA SER A 165 -0.32 0.76 -14.26
C SER A 165 1.06 0.35 -14.78
N MET A 166 2.10 1.14 -14.48
CA MET A 166 3.46 0.83 -14.91
C MET A 166 4.05 -0.37 -14.15
N VAL A 167 3.78 -0.47 -12.84
CA VAL A 167 4.19 -1.62 -12.01
C VAL A 167 3.45 -2.88 -12.42
N ASN A 168 2.19 -2.77 -12.79
CA ASN A 168 1.40 -3.91 -13.27
C ASN A 168 1.86 -4.40 -14.64
N ARG A 169 2.14 -3.48 -15.57
CA ARG A 169 2.50 -3.81 -16.96
C ARG A 169 3.94 -4.24 -17.14
N TYR A 170 4.88 -3.75 -16.33
CA TYR A 170 6.31 -3.98 -16.52
C TYR A 170 6.95 -4.75 -15.37
N THR A 171 7.96 -5.55 -15.70
CA THR A 171 8.88 -6.11 -14.71
C THR A 171 9.89 -5.07 -14.25
N ALA A 172 10.65 -5.38 -13.17
CA ALA A 172 11.76 -4.55 -12.73
C ALA A 172 12.89 -4.40 -13.76
N ASP A 173 12.95 -5.25 -14.79
CA ASP A 173 13.88 -5.17 -15.93
C ASP A 173 13.23 -4.46 -17.14
N ARG A 174 12.14 -3.73 -16.94
CA ARG A 174 11.39 -2.98 -17.96
C ARG A 174 10.82 -3.84 -19.10
N ARG A 175 10.61 -5.13 -18.86
CA ARG A 175 9.96 -6.02 -19.84
C ARG A 175 8.46 -5.99 -19.65
N VAL A 176 7.72 -5.94 -20.73
CA VAL A 176 6.27 -6.03 -20.73
C VAL A 176 5.84 -7.39 -20.19
N ARG A 177 4.92 -7.42 -19.23
CA ARG A 177 4.27 -8.64 -18.75
C ARG A 177 3.25 -9.11 -19.77
N ARG A 178 3.09 -10.41 -19.89
CA ARG A 178 2.10 -11.01 -20.80
C ARG A 178 0.75 -11.23 -20.13
N ASP A 179 0.72 -11.13 -18.81
CA ASP A 179 -0.45 -11.39 -17.99
C ASP A 179 -0.76 -10.19 -17.09
N ASP A 180 -2.06 -10.01 -16.80
CA ASP A 180 -2.58 -9.04 -15.84
C ASP A 180 -3.59 -9.76 -14.94
N ALA A 181 -3.28 -9.84 -13.64
CA ALA A 181 -4.13 -10.55 -12.68
C ALA A 181 -5.51 -9.90 -12.46
N TYR A 182 -5.65 -8.64 -12.83
CA TYR A 182 -6.88 -7.87 -12.66
C TYR A 182 -7.77 -7.83 -13.92
N THR A 183 -7.45 -8.65 -14.89
CA THR A 183 -8.17 -8.74 -16.16
C THR A 183 -8.83 -10.12 -16.28
N PRO A 184 -10.00 -10.23 -16.93
CA PRO A 184 -10.62 -11.51 -17.26
C PRO A 184 -9.63 -12.42 -18.00
N GLU A 185 -9.56 -13.68 -17.60
CA GLU A 185 -8.59 -14.70 -18.05
C GLU A 185 -7.12 -14.30 -17.88
N GLY A 186 -6.83 -13.24 -17.12
CA GLY A 186 -5.48 -12.75 -16.90
C GLY A 186 -4.80 -12.18 -18.13
N VAL A 187 -5.55 -11.74 -19.14
CA VAL A 187 -5.03 -11.23 -20.42
C VAL A 187 -4.36 -9.87 -20.20
N GLY A 188 -3.05 -9.80 -20.48
CA GLY A 188 -2.31 -8.53 -20.40
C GLY A 188 -2.56 -7.60 -21.58
N GLY A 189 -2.21 -6.32 -21.40
CA GLY A 189 -2.22 -5.30 -22.45
C GLY A 189 -3.53 -4.52 -22.58
N ARG A 190 -4.54 -4.76 -21.76
CA ARG A 190 -5.80 -4.03 -21.79
C ARG A 190 -5.72 -2.62 -21.19
N ARG A 191 -4.73 -2.34 -20.33
CA ARG A 191 -4.57 -1.00 -19.76
C ARG A 191 -3.41 -0.25 -20.43
N PRO A 192 -3.52 1.07 -20.64
CA PRO A 192 -2.43 1.88 -21.17
C PRO A 192 -1.34 2.12 -20.11
N ASP A 193 -0.18 2.56 -20.58
CA ASP A 193 0.84 3.13 -19.69
C ASP A 193 0.30 4.40 -19.04
N ARG A 194 0.53 4.54 -17.73
CA ARG A 194 0.05 5.70 -16.94
C ARG A 194 -1.45 5.91 -17.13
N SER A 195 -2.21 4.87 -16.83
CA SER A 195 -3.65 4.78 -17.10
C SER A 195 -4.44 5.98 -16.63
N VAL A 196 -4.12 6.53 -15.43
CA VAL A 196 -4.81 7.72 -14.89
C VAL A 196 -4.69 8.90 -15.85
N ILE A 197 -3.52 9.15 -16.44
CA ILE A 197 -3.31 10.25 -17.38
C ILE A 197 -4.11 10.01 -18.66
N VAL A 198 -4.00 8.82 -19.24
CA VAL A 198 -4.66 8.49 -20.50
C VAL A 198 -6.18 8.53 -20.38
N TYR A 199 -6.72 7.93 -19.30
CA TYR A 199 -8.16 7.94 -19.06
C TYR A 199 -8.70 9.35 -18.82
N SER A 200 -7.96 10.18 -18.06
CA SER A 200 -8.34 11.58 -17.84
C SER A 200 -8.36 12.38 -19.14
N GLN A 201 -7.41 12.14 -20.04
CA GLN A 201 -7.38 12.77 -21.36
C GLN A 201 -8.58 12.36 -22.21
N ARG A 202 -8.93 11.06 -22.25
CA ARG A 202 -10.12 10.58 -22.98
C ARG A 202 -11.41 11.15 -22.43
N VAL A 203 -11.55 11.17 -21.09
CA VAL A 203 -12.71 11.82 -20.43
C VAL A 203 -12.78 13.30 -20.79
N ARG A 204 -11.64 14.01 -20.78
CA ARG A 204 -11.61 15.44 -21.10
C ARG A 204 -11.91 15.72 -22.58
N GLU A 205 -11.58 14.80 -23.48
CA GLU A 205 -11.96 14.86 -24.90
C GLU A 205 -13.47 14.64 -25.08
N ALA A 206 -14.04 13.64 -24.39
CA ALA A 206 -15.47 13.34 -24.45
C ALA A 206 -16.33 14.41 -23.75
N PHE A 207 -15.88 14.90 -22.58
CA PHE A 207 -16.65 15.77 -21.70
C PHE A 207 -15.77 16.89 -21.13
N ALA A 208 -15.49 17.92 -21.92
CA ALA A 208 -14.54 18.99 -21.62
C ALA A 208 -14.81 19.72 -20.28
N ALA A 209 -16.08 19.94 -19.92
CA ALA A 209 -16.49 20.72 -18.75
C ALA A 209 -16.72 19.90 -17.49
N THR A 210 -16.80 18.58 -17.58
CA THR A 210 -17.11 17.73 -16.43
C THR A 210 -15.90 17.64 -15.46
N PRO A 211 -16.09 17.81 -14.15
CA PRO A 211 -15.03 17.70 -13.19
C PRO A 211 -14.35 16.32 -13.18
N ILE A 212 -13.02 16.30 -13.04
CA ILE A 212 -12.22 15.08 -12.96
C ILE A 212 -11.52 15.01 -11.59
N VAL A 213 -11.84 13.97 -10.84
CA VAL A 213 -11.19 13.64 -9.56
C VAL A 213 -10.33 12.38 -9.77
N ILE A 214 -9.02 12.50 -9.66
CA ILE A 214 -8.12 11.34 -9.77
C ILE A 214 -7.77 10.78 -8.40
N GLY A 215 -7.58 9.46 -8.31
CA GLY A 215 -7.27 8.80 -7.04
C GLY A 215 -6.61 7.44 -7.20
N GLY A 216 -6.54 6.70 -6.11
CA GLY A 216 -5.89 5.41 -6.03
C GLY A 216 -4.36 5.51 -5.96
N ILE A 217 -3.69 4.36 -6.02
CA ILE A 217 -2.25 4.27 -5.76
C ILE A 217 -1.40 5.03 -6.79
N GLU A 218 -1.76 4.96 -8.07
CA GLU A 218 -1.00 5.64 -9.14
C GLU A 218 -1.00 7.16 -8.96
N ALA A 219 -2.16 7.75 -8.65
CA ALA A 219 -2.30 9.18 -8.39
C ALA A 219 -1.59 9.56 -7.08
N SER A 220 -1.79 8.78 -6.00
CA SER A 220 -1.17 9.05 -4.70
C SER A 220 0.35 9.11 -4.77
N LEU A 221 0.98 8.19 -5.51
CA LEU A 221 2.44 8.11 -5.61
C LEU A 221 3.06 9.09 -6.61
N ARG A 222 2.23 9.87 -7.34
CA ARG A 222 2.68 10.86 -8.33
C ARG A 222 2.12 12.27 -8.07
N ARG A 223 1.69 12.55 -6.82
CA ARG A 223 1.04 13.81 -6.45
C ARG A 223 1.96 15.03 -6.48
N ILE A 224 3.29 14.83 -6.46
CA ILE A 224 4.32 15.87 -6.66
C ILE A 224 5.29 15.45 -7.78
N ALA A 225 6.35 16.22 -8.01
CA ALA A 225 7.43 15.81 -8.89
C ALA A 225 8.00 14.45 -8.44
N HIS A 226 8.13 13.52 -9.36
CA HIS A 226 8.49 12.14 -9.05
C HIS A 226 9.41 11.54 -10.11
N TYR A 227 10.36 10.68 -9.68
CA TYR A 227 11.22 9.96 -10.59
C TYR A 227 10.46 8.84 -11.29
N ASP A 228 10.45 8.89 -12.61
CA ASP A 228 9.88 7.84 -13.49
C ASP A 228 11.01 6.89 -13.90
N TYR A 229 11.00 5.69 -13.35
CA TYR A 229 12.01 4.65 -13.61
C TYR A 229 12.06 4.21 -15.07
N TRP A 230 10.91 4.19 -15.77
CA TRP A 230 10.82 3.70 -17.15
C TRP A 230 11.39 4.72 -18.16
N GLN A 231 11.27 6.02 -17.86
CA GLN A 231 11.82 7.11 -18.68
C GLN A 231 13.15 7.67 -18.13
N GLU A 232 13.57 7.21 -16.95
CA GLU A 232 14.79 7.67 -16.25
C GLU A 232 14.86 9.20 -16.06
N LYS A 233 13.70 9.82 -15.81
CA LYS A 233 13.60 11.26 -15.59
C LYS A 233 12.62 11.61 -14.47
N VAL A 234 12.79 12.79 -13.89
CA VAL A 234 11.82 13.38 -12.98
C VAL A 234 10.68 13.97 -13.81
N ARG A 235 9.46 13.50 -13.55
CA ARG A 235 8.23 14.02 -14.14
C ARG A 235 7.56 14.98 -13.16
N ARG A 236 6.74 15.87 -13.71
CA ARG A 236 5.89 16.76 -12.90
C ARG A 236 4.73 16.00 -12.26
N SER A 237 4.00 16.66 -11.37
CA SER A 237 2.82 16.07 -10.72
C SER A 237 1.81 15.52 -11.74
N ILE A 238 1.23 14.35 -11.42
CA ILE A 238 0.19 13.72 -12.24
C ILE A 238 -1.08 14.58 -12.35
N ALA A 239 -1.36 15.44 -11.36
CA ALA A 239 -2.51 16.36 -11.42
C ALA A 239 -2.45 17.31 -12.64
N LEU A 240 -1.23 17.74 -13.01
CA LEU A 240 -1.00 18.55 -14.20
C LEU A 240 -1.09 17.73 -15.49
N ASP A 241 -0.47 16.55 -15.52
CA ASP A 241 -0.44 15.69 -16.71
C ASP A 241 -1.84 15.14 -17.04
N ALA A 242 -2.64 14.83 -16.03
CA ALA A 242 -4.02 14.38 -16.16
C ALA A 242 -5.02 15.53 -16.36
N ARG A 243 -4.62 16.79 -16.19
CA ARG A 243 -5.53 17.95 -16.15
C ARG A 243 -6.69 17.72 -15.18
N ALA A 244 -6.38 17.15 -14.02
CA ALA A 244 -7.37 16.84 -13.00
C ALA A 244 -7.74 18.10 -12.20
N ASP A 245 -9.01 18.22 -11.82
CA ASP A 245 -9.48 19.29 -10.95
C ASP A 245 -9.06 19.04 -9.51
N LEU A 246 -9.17 17.78 -9.04
CA LEU A 246 -8.75 17.35 -7.71
C LEU A 246 -8.01 16.02 -7.79
N LEU A 247 -7.03 15.85 -6.92
CA LEU A 247 -6.35 14.57 -6.67
C LEU A 247 -6.62 14.15 -5.22
N VAL A 248 -7.11 12.93 -5.03
CA VAL A 248 -7.29 12.29 -3.72
C VAL A 248 -6.14 11.32 -3.49
N PHE A 249 -5.40 11.47 -2.39
CA PHE A 249 -4.34 10.56 -2.02
C PHE A 249 -4.60 9.87 -0.68
N GLY A 250 -4.07 8.68 -0.54
CA GLY A 250 -4.35 7.80 0.57
C GLY A 250 -5.63 6.98 0.38
N ASN A 251 -6.16 6.45 1.48
CA ASN A 251 -7.49 5.85 1.52
C ASN A 251 -8.53 6.97 1.39
N GLY A 252 -9.25 7.00 0.29
CA GLY A 252 -9.98 8.16 -0.19
C GLY A 252 -11.45 8.24 0.20
N GLU A 253 -11.95 7.37 1.07
CA GLU A 253 -13.38 7.24 1.36
C GLU A 253 -13.98 8.55 1.91
N ARG A 254 -13.29 9.16 2.88
CA ARG A 254 -13.78 10.40 3.51
C ARG A 254 -13.71 11.58 2.55
N GLN A 255 -12.60 11.70 1.83
CA GLN A 255 -12.38 12.77 0.87
C GLN A 255 -13.40 12.73 -0.27
N ILE A 256 -13.63 11.56 -0.87
CA ILE A 256 -14.53 11.45 -2.02
C ILE A 256 -15.99 11.73 -1.64
N VAL A 257 -16.40 11.33 -0.43
CA VAL A 257 -17.73 11.66 0.10
C VAL A 257 -17.89 13.17 0.30
N GLU A 258 -16.92 13.82 0.93
CA GLU A 258 -16.95 15.26 1.14
C GLU A 258 -16.95 16.01 -0.20
N ILE A 259 -16.10 15.61 -1.16
CA ILE A 259 -16.07 16.19 -2.51
C ILE A 259 -17.44 16.03 -3.18
N ALA A 260 -18.04 14.83 -3.16
CA ALA A 260 -19.33 14.59 -3.79
C ALA A 260 -20.44 15.46 -3.20
N HIS A 261 -20.52 15.59 -1.87
CA HIS A 261 -21.53 16.43 -1.22
C HIS A 261 -21.32 17.92 -1.50
N ARG A 262 -20.07 18.40 -1.54
CA ARG A 262 -19.77 19.82 -1.84
C ARG A 262 -20.10 20.16 -3.30
N LEU A 263 -19.73 19.29 -4.25
CA LEU A 263 -20.14 19.44 -5.65
C LEU A 263 -21.67 19.40 -5.80
N ALA A 264 -22.35 18.51 -5.07
CA ALA A 264 -23.80 18.40 -5.08
C ALA A 264 -24.49 19.62 -4.49
N SER A 265 -23.83 20.37 -3.60
CA SER A 265 -24.31 21.66 -3.07
C SER A 265 -24.03 22.85 -3.99
N GLY A 266 -23.39 22.62 -5.16
CA GLY A 266 -23.10 23.63 -6.17
C GLY A 266 -21.73 24.31 -6.01
N GLU A 267 -20.87 23.84 -5.10
CA GLU A 267 -19.51 24.36 -4.98
C GLU A 267 -18.66 23.91 -6.17
N ARG A 268 -17.89 24.82 -6.74
CA ARG A 268 -17.02 24.48 -7.90
C ARG A 268 -15.77 23.72 -7.43
N PRO A 269 -15.22 22.80 -8.23
CA PRO A 269 -13.99 22.07 -7.88
C PRO A 269 -12.82 22.97 -7.45
N ALA A 270 -12.68 24.12 -8.11
CA ALA A 270 -11.63 25.11 -7.82
C ALA A 270 -11.75 25.77 -6.44
N GLU A 271 -12.92 25.70 -5.80
CA GLU A 271 -13.19 26.23 -4.46
C GLU A 271 -12.92 25.20 -3.36
N ILE A 272 -12.90 23.92 -3.70
CA ILE A 272 -12.66 22.81 -2.77
C ILE A 272 -11.16 22.68 -2.47
N LYS A 273 -10.64 23.51 -1.57
CA LYS A 273 -9.20 23.64 -1.31
C LYS A 273 -8.74 23.12 0.06
N ASN A 274 -9.65 22.77 0.96
CA ASN A 274 -9.37 22.51 2.37
C ASN A 274 -9.61 21.09 2.84
N ILE A 275 -9.85 20.15 1.92
CA ILE A 275 -10.04 18.73 2.27
C ILE A 275 -8.68 18.07 2.49
N ARG A 276 -8.46 17.49 3.69
CA ARG A 276 -7.23 16.74 3.98
C ARG A 276 -7.13 15.50 3.08
N GLY A 277 -5.90 15.18 2.67
CA GLY A 277 -5.65 14.06 1.74
C GLY A 277 -6.00 14.38 0.29
N THR A 278 -6.04 15.67 -0.07
CA THR A 278 -6.22 16.12 -1.46
C THR A 278 -5.03 16.96 -1.94
N ALA A 279 -4.87 16.99 -3.26
CA ALA A 279 -3.97 17.91 -3.93
C ALA A 279 -4.66 18.53 -5.16
N PHE A 280 -4.25 19.73 -5.54
CA PHE A 280 -4.82 20.46 -6.67
C PHE A 280 -3.81 21.46 -7.25
N VAL A 281 -4.12 21.98 -8.42
CA VAL A 281 -3.35 23.04 -9.07
C VAL A 281 -3.78 24.40 -8.49
N GLY A 282 -2.85 25.12 -7.90
CA GLY A 282 -3.09 26.41 -7.25
C GLY A 282 -2.56 26.47 -5.83
N SER A 283 -3.09 27.38 -5.04
CA SER A 283 -2.74 27.56 -3.62
C SER A 283 -4.01 27.66 -2.76
N ALA A 284 -3.92 27.16 -1.52
CA ALA A 284 -4.90 27.38 -0.47
C ALA A 284 -4.40 28.37 0.60
N ALA A 285 -3.19 28.90 0.46
CA ALA A 285 -2.67 29.88 1.39
C ALA A 285 -3.50 31.18 1.29
N GLY A 286 -4.07 31.57 2.42
CA GLY A 286 -4.77 32.83 2.57
C GLY A 286 -3.94 33.86 3.35
N ASP A 287 -4.55 35.00 3.70
CA ASP A 287 -3.91 36.01 4.51
C ASP A 287 -3.47 35.46 5.88
N GLY A 288 -2.25 35.81 6.29
CA GLY A 288 -1.67 35.35 7.55
C GLY A 288 -1.05 33.95 7.51
N TRP A 289 -1.00 33.27 6.36
CA TRP A 289 -0.25 32.04 6.23
C TRP A 289 1.25 32.30 6.17
N THR A 290 2.03 31.42 6.81
CA THR A 290 3.51 31.48 6.78
C THR A 290 4.06 30.44 5.82
N GLU A 291 4.79 30.88 4.80
CA GLU A 291 5.59 30.00 3.94
C GLU A 291 6.92 29.66 4.63
N ILE A 292 7.27 28.38 4.61
CA ILE A 292 8.57 27.87 5.10
C ILE A 292 9.32 27.30 3.90
N ASP A 293 10.47 27.87 3.56
CA ASP A 293 11.35 27.30 2.55
C ASP A 293 11.95 25.98 3.07
N SER A 294 11.69 24.88 2.36
CA SER A 294 12.15 23.56 2.75
C SER A 294 13.67 23.44 2.84
N THR A 295 14.42 24.19 2.06
CA THR A 295 15.89 24.16 2.08
C THR A 295 16.46 24.67 3.40
N HIS A 296 15.72 25.48 4.13
CA HIS A 296 16.07 25.88 5.49
C HIS A 296 15.86 24.75 6.49
N LEU A 297 15.09 23.72 6.15
CA LEU A 297 14.77 22.61 7.05
C LEU A 297 15.92 21.64 7.23
N ASP A 298 16.75 21.42 6.24
CA ASP A 298 17.94 20.56 6.30
C ASP A 298 19.24 21.32 6.57
N LEU A 299 19.23 22.65 6.58
CA LEU A 299 20.41 23.44 6.96
C LEU A 299 20.75 23.26 8.43
N PRO A 300 22.06 23.20 8.79
CA PRO A 300 22.50 23.07 10.16
C PRO A 300 22.05 24.26 11.00
N GLY A 301 21.00 24.15 11.65
CA GLY A 301 20.66 25.17 12.60
C GLY A 301 19.22 25.49 12.76
N ARG A 302 18.28 24.93 12.23
CA ARG A 302 16.95 25.24 12.78
C ARG A 302 15.78 25.10 11.86
N ILE A 303 15.17 23.97 12.12
CA ILE A 303 13.74 24.01 12.22
C ILE A 303 13.37 23.50 13.57
N ASP A 304 12.40 24.27 14.10
CA ASP A 304 11.76 23.95 15.34
C ASP A 304 12.49 22.87 16.13
N LYS A 305 13.21 23.27 17.16
CA LYS A 305 13.53 22.36 18.25
C LYS A 305 12.20 21.91 18.89
N HIS A 306 11.41 21.16 18.15
CA HIS A 306 10.60 20.19 18.85
C HIS A 306 11.60 19.30 19.58
N PRO A 307 11.49 19.16 20.90
CA PRO A 307 12.23 18.12 21.58
C PRO A 307 11.99 16.87 20.75
N ASP A 308 13.07 16.14 20.45
CA ASP A 308 12.94 14.88 19.75
C ASP A 308 11.84 14.12 20.48
N PRO A 309 10.62 13.91 19.88
CA PRO A 309 9.53 13.24 20.60
C PRO A 309 9.89 11.79 20.93
N TYR A 310 11.09 11.37 20.58
CA TYR A 310 11.69 10.07 20.85
C TYR A 310 12.89 10.11 21.77
N ALA A 311 13.45 11.28 22.05
CA ALA A 311 14.38 11.40 23.14
C ALA A 311 13.58 11.19 24.42
N MET A 312 13.77 10.05 25.08
CA MET A 312 13.30 9.82 26.44
C MET A 312 13.77 10.98 27.30
N GLU A 313 12.98 11.43 28.27
CA GLU A 313 13.45 12.45 29.23
C GLU A 313 14.83 12.10 29.85
N SER A 314 15.09 10.78 29.97
CA SER A 314 16.40 10.25 30.42
C SER A 314 17.52 10.49 29.37
N GLU A 315 17.24 10.41 28.08
CA GLU A 315 18.25 10.65 27.02
C GLU A 315 18.47 12.13 26.80
N ILE A 316 17.44 12.95 26.92
CA ILE A 316 17.56 14.42 26.90
C ILE A 316 18.38 14.87 28.14
N ALA A 317 18.09 14.32 29.29
CA ALA A 317 18.82 14.61 30.52
C ALA A 317 20.26 14.07 30.46
N ALA A 318 20.50 12.90 29.85
CA ALA A 318 21.84 12.34 29.69
C ALA A 318 22.65 13.15 28.66
N ALA A 319 22.07 13.50 27.51
CA ALA A 319 22.72 14.36 26.50
C ALA A 319 22.99 15.77 27.04
N ALA A 320 22.09 16.32 27.86
CA ALA A 320 22.31 17.61 28.52
C ALA A 320 23.39 17.53 29.58
N ARG A 321 23.49 16.42 30.35
CA ARG A 321 24.57 16.18 31.32
C ARG A 321 25.93 15.95 30.64
N GLU A 322 25.93 15.21 29.50
CA GLU A 322 27.14 14.97 28.74
C GLU A 322 27.64 16.25 28.04
N ALA A 323 26.72 17.09 27.55
CA ALA A 323 27.06 18.42 27.04
C ALA A 323 27.58 19.37 28.14
N ALA A 324 27.02 19.29 29.35
CA ALA A 324 27.45 20.07 30.50
C ALA A 324 28.80 19.58 31.06
N ALA A 325 29.11 18.27 30.94
CA ALA A 325 30.37 17.69 31.41
C ALA A 325 31.58 17.96 30.50
N LYS A 326 31.36 18.37 29.24
CA LYS A 326 32.41 18.58 28.23
C LYS A 326 33.04 19.99 28.27
N GLU A 327 32.50 20.94 29.01
CA GLU A 327 33.10 22.29 29.13
C GLU A 327 32.99 22.85 30.57
N PRO A 328 34.01 22.70 31.39
CA PRO A 328 34.11 23.47 32.63
C PRO A 328 34.65 24.86 32.31
N GLY A 329 33.80 25.87 32.31
CA GLY A 329 34.24 27.25 32.44
C GLY A 329 33.88 28.28 31.40
N VAL A 330 32.99 28.01 30.46
CA VAL A 330 32.48 29.04 29.55
C VAL A 330 30.94 29.12 29.64
N ASN A 331 30.45 30.16 30.32
CA ASN A 331 29.05 30.54 30.26
C ASN A 331 28.76 31.10 28.88
N VAL A 332 28.51 30.22 27.89
CA VAL A 332 27.97 30.63 26.59
C VAL A 332 26.50 30.90 26.77
N VAL A 333 26.14 32.16 26.92
CA VAL A 333 24.77 32.63 26.78
C VAL A 333 24.40 32.41 25.33
N ARG A 334 23.83 31.25 25.01
CA ARG A 334 23.20 31.00 23.71
C ARG A 334 21.91 31.80 23.67
N PHE A 335 21.95 32.94 23.01
CA PHE A 335 20.73 33.62 22.56
C PHE A 335 20.01 32.68 21.58
N THR A 336 19.19 31.81 22.08
CA THR A 336 18.24 31.07 21.26
C THR A 336 17.17 32.10 20.84
N ARG A 337 17.33 32.66 19.65
CA ARG A 337 16.23 33.38 19.02
C ARG A 337 15.09 32.35 18.93
N ARG A 338 14.09 32.48 19.80
CA ARG A 338 12.84 31.74 19.66
C ARG A 338 12.25 32.19 18.33
N VAL A 339 12.42 31.38 17.29
CA VAL A 339 11.59 31.49 16.09
C VAL A 339 10.20 31.16 16.62
N PRO A 340 9.20 32.06 16.44
CA PRO A 340 7.84 31.75 16.82
C PRO A 340 7.51 30.39 16.19
N THR A 341 6.98 29.45 16.97
CA THR A 341 6.44 28.22 16.44
C THR A 341 5.33 28.61 15.49
N ALA A 342 5.64 28.67 14.19
CA ALA A 342 4.64 29.00 13.19
C ALA A 342 3.48 28.03 13.35
N ASP A 343 2.28 28.59 13.49
CA ASP A 343 1.06 27.79 13.61
C ASP A 343 1.02 26.77 12.48
N ARG A 344 0.99 25.47 12.83
CA ARG A 344 1.04 24.40 11.82
C ARG A 344 -0.18 24.40 10.91
N GLU A 345 -1.31 24.87 11.38
CA GLU A 345 -2.54 24.94 10.61
C GLU A 345 -2.55 26.12 9.63
N ARG A 346 -1.72 27.15 9.91
CA ARG A 346 -1.53 28.34 9.07
C ARG A 346 -0.11 28.47 8.51
N SER A 347 0.56 27.35 8.34
CA SER A 347 1.87 27.30 7.69
C SER A 347 1.95 26.18 6.68
N TYR A 348 2.72 26.40 5.63
CA TYR A 348 3.01 25.39 4.62
C TYR A 348 4.48 25.38 4.27
N ILE A 349 4.95 24.26 3.73
CA ILE A 349 6.35 24.10 3.32
C ILE A 349 6.42 24.17 1.81
N ARG A 350 7.23 25.09 1.31
CA ARG A 350 7.57 25.16 -0.11
C ARG A 350 8.72 24.23 -0.42
N LEU A 351 8.44 23.23 -1.25
CA LEU A 351 9.43 22.29 -1.78
C LEU A 351 10.21 22.94 -2.92
N PRO A 352 11.44 22.50 -3.21
CA PRO A 352 12.13 22.84 -4.45
C PRO A 352 11.23 22.58 -5.65
N SER A 353 11.27 23.46 -6.65
CA SER A 353 10.42 23.35 -7.84
C SER A 353 10.70 22.07 -8.63
N HIS A 354 9.77 21.71 -9.51
CA HIS A 354 9.96 20.57 -10.43
C HIS A 354 11.27 20.73 -11.24
N GLU A 355 11.56 21.93 -11.71
CA GLU A 355 12.78 22.24 -12.47
C GLU A 355 14.02 21.99 -11.61
N GLN A 356 14.02 22.47 -10.37
CA GLN A 356 15.14 22.27 -9.43
C GLN A 356 15.35 20.79 -9.10
N VAL A 357 14.28 20.03 -8.79
CA VAL A 357 14.42 18.60 -8.47
C VAL A 357 14.71 17.74 -9.71
N ARG A 358 14.37 18.21 -10.92
CA ARG A 358 14.71 17.57 -12.18
C ARG A 358 16.21 17.70 -12.47
N ASP A 359 16.77 18.88 -12.24
CA ASP A 359 18.13 19.22 -12.65
C ASP A 359 19.15 18.91 -11.54
N ASP A 360 18.72 18.85 -10.27
CA ASP A 360 19.57 18.52 -9.12
C ASP A 360 19.00 17.31 -8.33
N PRO A 361 19.63 16.12 -8.46
CA PRO A 361 19.22 14.93 -7.72
C PRO A 361 19.30 15.07 -6.18
N VAL A 362 20.17 15.94 -5.65
CA VAL A 362 20.26 16.20 -4.21
C VAL A 362 18.98 16.91 -3.72
N LEU A 363 18.49 17.89 -4.48
CA LEU A 363 17.22 18.57 -4.18
C LEU A 363 16.03 17.60 -4.34
N TYR A 364 16.10 16.65 -5.25
CA TYR A 364 15.09 15.58 -5.33
C TYR A 364 15.06 14.73 -4.05
N ALA A 365 16.22 14.30 -3.55
CA ALA A 365 16.30 13.53 -2.30
C ALA A 365 15.79 14.35 -1.10
N HIS A 366 16.10 15.65 -1.07
CA HIS A 366 15.61 16.58 -0.07
C HIS A 366 14.08 16.69 -0.11
N ALA A 367 13.50 16.96 -1.27
CA ALA A 367 12.04 17.05 -1.44
C ALA A 367 11.34 15.75 -1.00
N SER A 368 11.89 14.60 -1.38
CA SER A 368 11.42 13.28 -0.95
C SER A 368 11.44 13.15 0.59
N ARG A 369 12.55 13.56 1.22
CA ARG A 369 12.67 13.52 2.68
C ARG A 369 11.59 14.38 3.36
N ILE A 370 11.38 15.61 2.92
CA ILE A 370 10.38 16.51 3.50
C ILE A 370 8.98 15.91 3.39
N LEU A 371 8.63 15.36 2.23
CA LEU A 371 7.35 14.67 2.03
C LEU A 371 7.12 13.55 3.05
N HIS A 372 8.16 12.74 3.32
CA HIS A 372 8.05 11.63 4.28
C HIS A 372 7.99 12.10 5.74
N ILE A 373 8.63 13.22 6.08
CA ILE A 373 8.52 13.85 7.39
C ILE A 373 7.10 14.40 7.61
N GLU A 374 6.47 14.99 6.59
CA GLU A 374 5.12 15.55 6.62
C GLU A 374 4.05 14.48 6.30
N SER A 375 4.21 13.26 6.80
CA SER A 375 3.30 12.13 6.57
C SER A 375 2.36 11.80 7.74
N ASN A 376 2.62 12.36 8.94
CA ASN A 376 1.75 12.11 10.10
C ASN A 376 0.56 13.07 10.10
N PRO A 377 -0.69 12.60 10.03
CA PRO A 377 -1.86 13.45 10.05
C PRO A 377 -1.97 14.34 11.30
N GLY A 378 -1.33 13.95 12.43
CA GLY A 378 -1.34 14.70 13.68
C GLY A 378 -0.50 15.98 13.66
N ASN A 379 0.51 16.06 12.78
CA ASN A 379 1.44 17.20 12.78
C ASN A 379 1.94 17.63 11.41
N ALA A 380 1.50 17.01 10.33
CA ALA A 380 1.88 17.39 8.99
C ALA A 380 1.36 18.79 8.62
N ARG A 381 2.20 19.55 7.92
CA ARG A 381 1.83 20.80 7.26
C ARG A 381 1.38 20.53 5.82
N ALA A 382 0.70 21.48 5.24
CA ALA A 382 0.50 21.52 3.79
C ALA A 382 1.85 21.69 3.09
N LEU A 383 1.95 21.18 1.85
CA LEU A 383 3.14 21.30 1.01
C LEU A 383 2.76 22.04 -0.28
N ALA A 384 3.67 22.84 -0.80
CA ALA A 384 3.53 23.47 -2.11
C ALA A 384 4.77 23.20 -2.95
N GLN A 385 4.57 22.84 -4.23
CA GLN A 385 5.65 22.67 -5.20
C GLN A 385 5.33 23.37 -6.50
N ARG A 386 6.27 24.20 -6.99
CA ARG A 386 6.12 24.88 -8.27
C ARG A 386 6.46 23.97 -9.43
N HIS A 387 5.70 24.07 -10.51
CA HIS A 387 5.87 23.39 -11.78
C HIS A 387 5.66 24.40 -12.92
N GLY A 388 6.71 25.01 -13.42
CA GLY A 388 6.61 26.14 -14.34
C GLY A 388 5.93 27.35 -13.70
N ASP A 389 4.84 27.77 -14.29
CA ASP A 389 4.00 28.89 -13.84
C ASP A 389 2.93 28.51 -12.79
N LYS A 390 2.77 27.19 -12.48
CA LYS A 390 1.71 26.67 -11.62
C LYS A 390 2.27 26.08 -10.33
N ASP A 391 1.58 26.28 -9.24
CA ASP A 391 1.82 25.58 -8.00
C ASP A 391 0.93 24.33 -7.91
N ILE A 392 1.47 23.26 -7.34
CA ILE A 392 0.73 22.12 -6.80
C ILE A 392 0.68 22.28 -5.30
N TRP A 393 -0.54 22.32 -4.76
CA TRP A 393 -0.80 22.34 -3.34
C TRP A 393 -1.21 20.95 -2.86
N LEU A 394 -0.57 20.49 -1.78
CA LEU A 394 -0.94 19.27 -1.07
C LEU A 394 -1.46 19.62 0.31
N ASN A 395 -2.70 19.29 0.58
CA ASN A 395 -3.24 19.36 1.92
C ASN A 395 -2.57 18.31 2.83
N PRO A 396 -2.59 18.50 4.16
CA PRO A 396 -2.08 17.50 5.09
C PRO A 396 -2.73 16.12 4.85
N PRO A 397 -2.07 15.01 5.23
CA PRO A 397 -2.60 13.66 5.06
C PRO A 397 -3.98 13.47 5.69
N PRO A 398 -4.79 12.51 5.16
CA PRO A 398 -6.13 12.24 5.67
C PRO A 398 -6.08 11.76 7.12
N ILE A 399 -7.10 12.11 7.89
CA ILE A 399 -7.29 11.56 9.22
C ILE A 399 -7.73 10.09 9.09
N PRO A 400 -7.09 9.16 9.80
CA PRO A 400 -7.45 7.75 9.75
C PRO A 400 -8.92 7.51 10.10
N LEU A 401 -9.53 6.52 9.46
CA LEU A 401 -10.90 6.09 9.77
C LEU A 401 -10.96 5.46 11.17
N ALA A 402 -12.02 5.78 11.91
CA ALA A 402 -12.33 5.11 13.16
C ALA A 402 -12.80 3.66 12.90
N SER A 403 -12.70 2.77 13.91
CA SER A 403 -13.14 1.37 13.76
C SER A 403 -14.60 1.26 13.32
N ALA A 404 -15.48 2.10 13.84
CA ALA A 404 -16.89 2.09 13.45
C ALA A 404 -17.10 2.47 11.97
N GLU A 405 -16.33 3.41 11.45
CA GLU A 405 -16.39 3.77 10.03
C GLU A 405 -15.81 2.65 9.15
N MET A 406 -14.69 2.05 9.59
CA MET A 406 -14.13 0.86 8.93
C MET A 406 -15.15 -0.27 8.86
N ASP A 407 -15.81 -0.59 9.99
CA ASP A 407 -16.81 -1.63 10.05
C ASP A 407 -17.95 -1.38 9.04
N ARG A 408 -18.49 -0.17 9.03
CA ARG A 408 -19.56 0.20 8.10
C ARG A 408 -19.14 0.10 6.63
N ILE A 409 -17.89 0.46 6.28
CA ILE A 409 -17.38 0.30 4.91
C ILE A 409 -17.38 -1.16 4.49
N TYR A 410 -16.93 -2.07 5.36
CA TYR A 410 -16.86 -3.50 5.04
C TYR A 410 -18.21 -4.22 5.11
N GLU A 411 -19.22 -3.60 5.72
CA GLU A 411 -20.61 -4.08 5.83
C GLU A 411 -21.52 -3.53 4.72
N LEU A 412 -21.00 -2.72 3.79
CA LEU A 412 -21.76 -2.29 2.62
C LEU A 412 -22.18 -3.49 1.75
N PRO A 413 -23.23 -3.38 0.93
CA PRO A 413 -23.85 -4.52 0.24
C PRO A 413 -23.04 -5.03 -0.95
N TYR A 414 -21.80 -5.47 -0.72
CA TYR A 414 -20.98 -6.08 -1.75
C TYR A 414 -21.52 -7.44 -2.18
N GLN A 415 -21.57 -7.70 -3.49
CA GLN A 415 -21.92 -9.01 -4.03
C GLN A 415 -20.81 -10.05 -3.88
N ARG A 416 -19.59 -9.63 -3.55
CA ARG A 416 -18.38 -10.45 -3.38
C ARG A 416 -18.07 -11.33 -4.60
N ARG A 417 -18.35 -10.84 -5.80
CA ARG A 417 -18.12 -11.53 -7.06
C ARG A 417 -17.85 -10.53 -8.20
N PRO A 418 -17.27 -11.00 -9.33
CA PRO A 418 -17.16 -10.21 -10.53
C PRO A 418 -18.53 -9.82 -11.08
N HIS A 419 -18.56 -8.70 -11.82
CA HIS A 419 -19.75 -8.23 -12.51
C HIS A 419 -20.27 -9.30 -13.50
N PRO A 420 -21.60 -9.51 -13.63
CA PRO A 420 -22.17 -10.54 -14.49
C PRO A 420 -21.76 -10.46 -15.97
N SER A 421 -21.45 -9.27 -16.47
CA SER A 421 -21.00 -9.07 -17.85
C SER A 421 -19.72 -9.83 -18.24
N TYR A 422 -18.95 -10.32 -17.26
CA TYR A 422 -17.78 -11.16 -17.54
C TYR A 422 -18.11 -12.63 -17.74
N GLY A 423 -19.35 -13.07 -17.50
CA GLY A 423 -19.75 -14.48 -17.58
C GLY A 423 -18.88 -15.38 -16.69
N ASP A 424 -18.40 -16.49 -17.27
CA ASP A 424 -17.55 -17.47 -16.58
C ASP A 424 -16.05 -17.13 -16.60
N ALA A 425 -15.66 -15.97 -17.14
CA ALA A 425 -14.27 -15.57 -17.25
C ALA A 425 -13.65 -15.37 -15.85
N LYS A 426 -12.54 -16.05 -15.59
CA LYS A 426 -11.85 -15.97 -14.31
C LYS A 426 -10.98 -14.73 -14.20
N ILE A 427 -11.13 -13.98 -13.12
CA ILE A 427 -10.25 -12.86 -12.79
C ILE A 427 -9.25 -13.35 -11.72
N PRO A 428 -7.97 -13.55 -12.06
CA PRO A 428 -7.03 -14.20 -11.14
C PRO A 428 -6.87 -13.51 -9.79
N ALA A 429 -6.96 -12.18 -9.76
CA ALA A 429 -6.91 -11.42 -8.49
C ALA A 429 -8.10 -11.76 -7.59
N TYR A 430 -9.29 -11.86 -8.15
CA TYR A 430 -10.48 -12.28 -7.40
C TYR A 430 -10.37 -13.70 -6.89
N GLU A 431 -9.94 -14.65 -7.73
CA GLU A 431 -9.76 -16.07 -7.33
C GLU A 431 -8.82 -16.21 -6.12
N MET A 432 -7.82 -15.34 -5.99
CA MET A 432 -6.90 -15.37 -4.86
C MET A 432 -7.50 -14.84 -3.55
N ILE A 433 -8.43 -13.87 -3.64
CA ILE A 433 -8.87 -13.12 -2.45
C ILE A 433 -10.32 -13.39 -2.06
N ARG A 434 -11.09 -14.10 -2.86
CA ARG A 434 -12.55 -14.29 -2.65
C ARG A 434 -12.94 -14.82 -1.27
N PHE A 435 -12.03 -15.53 -0.61
CA PHE A 435 -12.19 -16.04 0.75
C PHE A 435 -11.20 -15.40 1.73
N SER A 436 -10.70 -14.22 1.44
CA SER A 436 -9.85 -13.47 2.35
C SER A 436 -10.63 -12.36 3.06
N VAL A 437 -10.22 -12.03 4.28
CA VAL A 437 -10.82 -10.98 5.10
C VAL A 437 -9.76 -10.00 5.55
N THR A 438 -9.95 -8.73 5.22
CA THR A 438 -9.09 -7.64 5.66
C THR A 438 -9.50 -7.19 7.06
N ILE A 439 -8.60 -7.28 8.03
CA ILE A 439 -8.88 -6.91 9.43
C ILE A 439 -8.38 -5.52 9.78
N GLN A 440 -7.47 -4.99 8.98
CA GLN A 440 -6.83 -3.69 9.19
C GLN A 440 -6.27 -3.10 7.91
N ARG A 441 -5.99 -1.78 7.92
CA ARG A 441 -5.24 -1.03 6.90
C ARG A 441 -4.13 -0.24 7.56
N GLY A 442 -3.14 0.20 6.76
CA GLY A 442 -1.96 0.92 7.23
C GLY A 442 -0.81 0.02 7.63
N CYS A 443 0.38 0.59 7.71
CA CYS A 443 1.60 -0.11 8.12
C CYS A 443 2.62 0.87 8.71
N PHE A 444 3.03 0.66 9.95
CA PHE A 444 4.08 1.45 10.59
C PHE A 444 5.50 0.88 10.39
N GLY A 445 5.67 -0.07 9.49
CA GLY A 445 6.96 -0.67 9.17
C GLY A 445 7.96 0.29 8.54
N GLY A 446 7.50 1.19 7.69
CA GLY A 446 8.32 2.24 7.07
C GLY A 446 9.39 1.75 6.12
N CYS A 447 9.30 0.52 5.60
CA CYS A 447 10.29 -0.02 4.66
C CYS A 447 10.44 0.89 3.44
N THR A 448 11.67 1.30 3.13
CA THR A 448 11.97 2.35 2.15
C THR A 448 11.55 2.04 0.71
N PHE A 449 11.42 0.77 0.38
CA PHE A 449 11.02 0.27 -0.94
C PHE A 449 9.50 0.10 -1.08
N CYS A 450 8.72 0.26 0.01
CA CYS A 450 7.32 -0.09 0.06
C CYS A 450 6.41 1.13 -0.02
N SER A 451 5.41 1.08 -0.91
CA SER A 451 4.47 2.17 -1.11
C SER A 451 3.27 2.14 -0.15
N ILE A 452 3.11 1.09 0.65
CA ILE A 452 1.93 0.92 1.53
C ILE A 452 1.83 2.09 2.53
N THR A 453 2.93 2.41 3.20
CA THR A 453 2.95 3.52 4.17
C THR A 453 2.59 4.86 3.51
N GLU A 454 3.02 5.06 2.26
CA GLU A 454 2.79 6.30 1.52
C GLU A 454 1.36 6.43 0.99
N HIS A 455 0.67 5.30 0.82
CA HIS A 455 -0.70 5.26 0.33
C HIS A 455 -1.71 5.05 1.46
N GLU A 456 -1.55 4.02 2.30
CA GLU A 456 -2.51 3.68 3.35
C GLU A 456 -2.24 4.42 4.68
N GLY A 457 -1.05 5.00 4.83
CA GLY A 457 -0.61 5.68 6.04
C GLY A 457 0.05 4.77 7.07
N ARG A 458 0.57 5.41 8.13
CA ARG A 458 1.34 4.74 9.20
C ARG A 458 0.49 4.34 10.41
N ILE A 459 -0.65 4.98 10.61
CA ILE A 459 -1.55 4.69 11.72
C ILE A 459 -2.46 3.54 11.30
N ILE A 460 -2.50 2.50 12.12
CA ILE A 460 -3.28 1.31 11.83
C ILE A 460 -4.77 1.60 12.05
N GLN A 461 -5.55 1.40 11.00
CA GLN A 461 -7.00 1.51 10.99
C GLN A 461 -7.59 0.10 11.15
N ASN A 462 -8.19 -0.18 12.28
CA ASN A 462 -8.65 -1.52 12.66
C ASN A 462 -10.16 -1.67 12.47
N ARG A 463 -10.58 -2.85 12.05
CA ARG A 463 -11.97 -3.28 12.18
C ARG A 463 -12.24 -3.84 13.58
N SER A 464 -13.50 -3.82 13.99
CA SER A 464 -13.92 -4.52 15.20
C SER A 464 -13.91 -6.03 14.99
N GLU A 465 -13.76 -6.78 16.06
CA GLU A 465 -13.84 -8.24 16.05
C GLU A 465 -15.20 -8.70 15.49
N GLY A 466 -16.30 -8.07 15.91
CA GLY A 466 -17.65 -8.42 15.46
C GLY A 466 -17.82 -8.23 13.94
N SER A 467 -17.33 -7.13 13.37
CA SER A 467 -17.38 -6.89 11.93
C SER A 467 -16.61 -7.96 11.13
N VAL A 468 -15.42 -8.36 11.61
CA VAL A 468 -14.61 -9.40 10.98
C VAL A 468 -15.32 -10.75 11.01
N LEU A 469 -15.90 -11.13 12.14
CA LEU A 469 -16.62 -12.42 12.29
C LEU A 469 -17.86 -12.46 11.40
N ARG A 470 -18.68 -11.40 11.38
CA ARG A 470 -19.84 -11.29 10.46
C ARG A 470 -19.43 -11.42 8.99
N GLU A 471 -18.29 -10.86 8.59
CA GLU A 471 -17.82 -11.03 7.22
C GLU A 471 -17.44 -12.47 6.90
N ILE A 472 -16.82 -13.21 7.85
CA ILE A 472 -16.53 -14.64 7.66
C ILE A 472 -17.85 -15.43 7.52
N GLU A 473 -18.86 -15.12 8.32
CA GLU A 473 -20.19 -15.73 8.22
C GLU A 473 -20.85 -15.41 6.87
N THR A 474 -20.79 -14.15 6.43
CA THR A 474 -21.28 -13.75 5.11
C THR A 474 -20.58 -14.54 3.99
N ILE A 475 -19.25 -14.68 4.04
CA ILE A 475 -18.51 -15.49 3.06
C ILE A 475 -18.98 -16.95 3.07
N ARG A 476 -19.13 -17.53 4.25
CA ARG A 476 -19.62 -18.92 4.42
C ARG A 476 -20.98 -19.13 3.79
N ASP A 477 -21.89 -18.19 4.02
CA ASP A 477 -23.29 -18.34 3.70
C ASP A 477 -23.64 -17.91 2.27
N THR A 478 -22.89 -16.97 1.68
CA THR A 478 -23.27 -16.34 0.42
C THR A 478 -22.27 -16.53 -0.73
N VAL A 479 -20.97 -16.79 -0.45
CA VAL A 479 -19.98 -16.87 -1.53
C VAL A 479 -19.91 -18.28 -2.10
N PRO A 480 -20.23 -18.48 -3.40
CA PRO A 480 -20.21 -19.80 -4.01
C PRO A 480 -18.84 -20.50 -3.92
N GLY A 481 -18.85 -21.80 -3.67
CA GLY A 481 -17.63 -22.62 -3.63
C GLY A 481 -16.81 -22.47 -2.36
N PHE A 482 -17.36 -21.93 -1.29
CA PHE A 482 -16.70 -21.93 0.01
C PHE A 482 -16.59 -23.35 0.57
N THR A 483 -15.37 -23.75 0.91
CA THR A 483 -15.05 -25.12 1.38
C THR A 483 -14.79 -25.19 2.89
N GLY A 484 -15.06 -24.14 3.61
CA GLY A 484 -14.74 -23.97 5.03
C GLY A 484 -13.36 -23.40 5.30
N VAL A 485 -12.67 -22.90 4.27
CA VAL A 485 -11.29 -22.36 4.42
C VAL A 485 -11.29 -20.86 4.13
N ILE A 486 -10.97 -20.07 5.15
CA ILE A 486 -10.58 -18.66 4.98
C ILE A 486 -9.12 -18.65 4.53
N SER A 487 -8.89 -18.13 3.33
CA SER A 487 -7.57 -18.17 2.68
C SER A 487 -6.56 -17.19 3.28
N ASP A 488 -7.04 -16.08 3.85
CA ASP A 488 -6.23 -15.11 4.58
C ASP A 488 -7.11 -14.30 5.55
N LEU A 489 -6.69 -14.21 6.80
CA LEU A 489 -7.27 -13.29 7.78
C LEU A 489 -6.19 -12.31 8.21
N GLY A 490 -6.07 -11.19 7.48
CA GLY A 490 -4.90 -10.32 7.62
C GLY A 490 -5.10 -8.90 7.09
N GLY A 491 -4.00 -8.30 6.67
CA GLY A 491 -3.94 -6.94 6.15
C GLY A 491 -2.62 -6.70 5.43
N PRO A 492 -2.18 -5.44 5.23
CA PRO A 492 -0.89 -5.13 4.62
C PRO A 492 0.28 -5.81 5.33
N THR A 493 0.16 -5.99 6.64
CA THR A 493 1.03 -6.78 7.50
C THR A 493 0.15 -7.56 8.47
N ALA A 494 0.25 -8.88 8.50
CA ALA A 494 -0.69 -9.75 9.22
C ALA A 494 -0.80 -9.43 10.72
N ASN A 495 0.33 -9.13 11.37
CA ASN A 495 0.41 -8.99 12.82
C ASN A 495 0.56 -7.54 13.31
N MET A 496 -0.18 -6.61 12.70
CA MET A 496 -0.27 -5.22 13.19
C MET A 496 -1.67 -4.87 13.74
N TYR A 497 -2.60 -5.83 13.73
CA TYR A 497 -3.95 -5.61 14.23
C TYR A 497 -3.95 -5.19 15.70
N ARG A 498 -4.60 -4.05 16.01
CA ARG A 498 -4.67 -3.43 17.32
C ARG A 498 -3.33 -2.98 17.92
N LEU A 499 -2.24 -3.04 17.17
CA LEU A 499 -0.99 -2.45 17.58
C LEU A 499 -0.99 -0.96 17.25
N ALA A 500 -0.64 -0.13 18.23
CA ALA A 500 -0.63 1.32 18.11
C ALA A 500 0.38 1.92 19.11
N CYS A 501 0.63 3.22 19.01
CA CYS A 501 1.38 3.93 20.05
C CYS A 501 0.61 3.89 21.38
N LYS A 502 1.34 3.75 22.51
CA LYS A 502 0.77 3.72 23.87
C LYS A 502 0.12 5.04 24.28
N SER A 503 0.56 6.16 23.70
CA SER A 503 0.01 7.50 23.93
C SER A 503 -0.39 8.15 22.60
N ARG A 504 -1.58 8.75 22.58
CA ARG A 504 -2.10 9.50 21.44
C ARG A 504 -1.38 10.83 21.23
N GLU A 505 -0.92 11.44 22.31
CA GLU A 505 -0.13 12.68 22.29
C GLU A 505 1.21 12.40 21.62
N ILE A 506 1.90 11.34 22.01
CA ILE A 506 3.14 10.91 21.36
C ILE A 506 2.89 10.54 19.90
N GLU A 507 1.83 9.80 19.57
CA GLU A 507 1.49 9.44 18.21
C GLU A 507 1.27 10.68 17.34
N SER A 508 0.50 11.65 17.82
CA SER A 508 0.20 12.88 17.09
C SER A 508 1.42 13.77 16.87
N ALA A 509 2.38 13.78 17.80
CA ALA A 509 3.63 14.54 17.69
C ALA A 509 4.72 13.81 16.88
N CYS A 510 4.58 12.51 16.66
CA CYS A 510 5.60 11.63 16.12
C CYS A 510 5.96 11.92 14.65
N ARG A 511 7.28 12.01 14.37
CA ARG A 511 7.83 12.20 13.01
C ARG A 511 8.73 11.05 12.55
N ARG A 512 8.83 9.97 13.31
CA ARG A 512 9.61 8.79 12.91
C ARG A 512 8.99 8.13 11.68
N PRO A 513 9.79 7.71 10.70
CA PRO A 513 9.28 6.99 9.53
C PRO A 513 8.91 5.53 9.84
N SER A 514 9.41 4.95 10.96
CA SER A 514 9.16 3.56 11.35
C SER A 514 9.01 3.41 12.87
N CYS A 515 8.11 2.53 13.31
CA CYS A 515 7.97 2.13 14.71
C CYS A 515 8.77 0.85 15.06
N VAL A 516 9.46 0.25 14.07
CA VAL A 516 10.16 -1.03 14.22
C VAL A 516 11.60 -1.00 13.71
N TYR A 517 12.11 0.16 13.34
CA TYR A 517 13.49 0.36 12.92
C TYR A 517 14.11 1.60 13.59
N PRO A 518 15.38 1.53 14.07
CA PRO A 518 16.33 0.39 14.06
C PRO A 518 15.94 -0.75 14.99
N GLY A 519 15.08 -0.52 15.95
CA GLY A 519 14.47 -1.47 16.86
C GLY A 519 13.00 -1.15 17.09
N VAL A 520 12.29 -2.01 17.81
CA VAL A 520 10.90 -1.77 18.21
C VAL A 520 10.82 -0.56 19.11
N CYS A 521 9.97 0.41 18.78
CA CYS A 521 9.80 1.65 19.54
C CYS A 521 9.27 1.33 20.96
N PRO A 522 9.87 1.84 22.03
CA PRO A 522 9.39 1.62 23.41
C PRO A 522 7.95 2.10 23.64
N ASN A 523 7.51 3.10 22.86
CA ASN A 523 6.14 3.60 22.91
C ASN A 523 5.14 2.77 22.06
N LEU A 524 5.58 1.75 21.35
CA LEU A 524 4.69 0.86 20.63
C LEU A 524 4.10 -0.19 21.57
N ASN A 525 2.79 -0.35 21.55
CA ASN A 525 2.15 -1.52 22.11
C ASN A 525 2.40 -2.73 21.20
N THR A 526 3.00 -3.79 21.73
CA THR A 526 3.32 -5.03 20.99
C THR A 526 2.47 -6.22 21.44
N ASP A 527 1.38 -5.98 22.19
CA ASP A 527 0.48 -7.02 22.68
C ASP A 527 -0.36 -7.62 21.51
N HIS A 528 -0.10 -8.87 21.17
CA HIS A 528 -0.84 -9.61 20.15
C HIS A 528 -2.06 -10.37 20.71
N ALA A 529 -2.37 -10.28 21.99
CA ALA A 529 -3.52 -11.00 22.58
C ALA A 529 -4.85 -10.70 21.88
N PRO A 530 -5.16 -9.44 21.46
CA PRO A 530 -6.38 -9.16 20.69
C PRO A 530 -6.44 -9.89 19.34
N LEU A 531 -5.28 -10.04 18.66
CA LEU A 531 -5.20 -10.74 17.38
C LEU A 531 -5.35 -12.25 17.55
N ILE A 532 -4.70 -12.82 18.57
CA ILE A 532 -4.83 -14.25 18.91
C ILE A 532 -6.28 -14.58 19.22
N LYS A 533 -6.95 -13.75 20.03
CA LYS A 533 -8.37 -13.91 20.37
C LYS A 533 -9.27 -13.88 19.12
N LEU A 534 -9.01 -12.93 18.21
CA LEU A 534 -9.76 -12.86 16.93
C LEU A 534 -9.56 -14.15 16.12
N TYR A 535 -8.34 -14.65 16.00
CA TYR A 535 -8.02 -15.89 15.28
C TYR A 535 -8.72 -17.10 15.90
N GLN A 536 -8.74 -17.22 17.23
CA GLN A 536 -9.42 -18.29 17.94
C GLN A 536 -10.94 -18.28 17.69
N LYS A 537 -11.56 -17.10 17.77
CA LYS A 537 -12.98 -16.94 17.47
C LYS A 537 -13.32 -17.24 16.03
N ALA A 538 -12.51 -16.75 15.09
CA ALA A 538 -12.73 -16.97 13.66
C ALA A 538 -12.70 -18.47 13.30
N ARG A 539 -11.74 -19.24 13.86
CA ARG A 539 -11.66 -20.69 13.62
C ARG A 539 -12.70 -21.52 14.36
N ALA A 540 -13.35 -20.95 15.38
CA ALA A 540 -14.42 -21.60 16.13
C ALA A 540 -15.81 -21.40 15.50
N LEU A 541 -15.95 -20.56 14.47
CA LEU A 541 -17.23 -20.35 13.78
C LEU A 541 -17.73 -21.64 13.14
N PRO A 542 -19.01 -21.97 13.28
CA PRO A 542 -19.62 -23.11 12.61
C PRO A 542 -19.39 -23.06 11.10
N GLY A 543 -19.01 -24.20 10.48
CA GLY A 543 -18.72 -24.30 9.05
C GLY A 543 -17.34 -23.80 8.63
N VAL A 544 -16.56 -23.19 9.52
CA VAL A 544 -15.16 -22.84 9.27
C VAL A 544 -14.25 -23.98 9.72
N LYS A 545 -13.57 -24.59 8.76
CA LYS A 545 -12.62 -25.70 9.01
C LYS A 545 -11.20 -25.21 9.25
N LYS A 546 -10.82 -24.10 8.61
CA LYS A 546 -9.47 -23.54 8.67
C LYS A 546 -9.45 -22.05 8.38
N VAL A 547 -8.62 -21.34 9.15
CA VAL A 547 -8.29 -19.94 8.91
C VAL A 547 -6.78 -19.87 8.66
N LEU A 548 -6.36 -19.46 7.47
CA LEU A 548 -4.96 -19.32 7.08
C LEU A 548 -4.52 -17.86 7.19
N ILE A 549 -3.21 -17.68 7.36
CA ILE A 549 -2.53 -16.39 7.29
C ILE A 549 -1.56 -16.45 6.10
N ALA A 550 -1.94 -15.79 5.01
CA ALA A 550 -1.15 -15.68 3.79
C ALA A 550 -0.48 -14.31 3.64
N SER A 551 -0.97 -13.30 4.35
CA SER A 551 -0.35 -11.98 4.47
C SER A 551 1.02 -12.05 5.14
N GLY A 552 1.91 -11.12 4.79
CA GLY A 552 3.27 -11.11 5.33
C GLY A 552 3.30 -10.85 6.84
N VAL A 553 4.06 -11.65 7.57
CA VAL A 553 4.26 -11.52 9.02
C VAL A 553 5.51 -10.69 9.30
N ARG A 554 5.39 -9.69 10.15
CA ARG A 554 6.55 -8.97 10.73
C ARG A 554 7.14 -9.83 11.84
N TYR A 555 8.20 -10.54 11.51
CA TYR A 555 8.87 -11.47 12.43
C TYR A 555 9.53 -10.77 13.62
N ASP A 556 9.98 -9.54 13.44
CA ASP A 556 10.54 -8.67 14.48
C ASP A 556 9.51 -8.26 15.54
N LEU A 557 8.24 -8.12 15.17
CA LEU A 557 7.13 -7.96 16.12
C LEU A 557 6.68 -9.30 16.69
N ALA A 558 6.68 -10.35 15.90
CA ALA A 558 6.22 -11.67 16.31
C ALA A 558 7.09 -12.28 17.43
N ILE A 559 8.40 -12.03 17.42
CA ILE A 559 9.30 -12.50 18.49
C ILE A 559 9.05 -11.83 19.85
N GLU A 560 8.38 -10.67 19.88
CA GLU A 560 7.94 -10.01 21.13
C GLU A 560 6.73 -10.73 21.78
N SER A 561 6.09 -11.67 21.04
CA SER A 561 4.92 -12.45 21.50
C SER A 561 5.08 -13.91 21.06
N PRO A 562 5.81 -14.74 21.81
CA PRO A 562 5.97 -16.17 21.51
C PRO A 562 4.64 -16.92 21.38
N GLU A 563 3.60 -16.51 22.11
CA GLU A 563 2.25 -17.06 22.05
C GLU A 563 1.62 -16.84 20.67
N TYR A 564 1.88 -15.69 20.05
CA TYR A 564 1.44 -15.42 18.68
C TYR A 564 2.11 -16.38 17.67
N VAL A 565 3.43 -16.60 17.81
CA VAL A 565 4.16 -17.54 16.95
C VAL A 565 3.65 -18.97 17.14
N LYS A 566 3.30 -19.34 18.39
CA LYS A 566 2.69 -20.63 18.71
C LYS A 566 1.33 -20.79 18.02
N GLU A 567 0.41 -19.84 18.18
CA GLU A 567 -0.91 -19.86 17.54
C GLU A 567 -0.79 -19.94 16.02
N LEU A 568 0.13 -19.14 15.43
CA LEU A 568 0.39 -19.10 14.00
C LEU A 568 0.86 -20.48 13.46
N ALA A 569 1.83 -21.11 14.11
CA ALA A 569 2.36 -22.41 13.72
C ALA A 569 1.33 -23.53 13.92
N GLN A 570 0.63 -23.53 15.06
CA GLN A 570 -0.31 -24.59 15.40
C GLN A 570 -1.59 -24.57 14.55
N HIS A 571 -2.09 -23.38 14.18
CA HIS A 571 -3.44 -23.30 13.62
C HIS A 571 -3.54 -22.61 12.25
N HIS A 572 -2.62 -21.68 11.92
CA HIS A 572 -2.82 -20.75 10.80
C HIS A 572 -1.83 -20.93 9.65
N THR A 573 -0.87 -21.85 9.78
CA THR A 573 0.10 -22.19 8.73
C THR A 573 -0.27 -23.50 8.06
N GLY A 574 -0.38 -23.47 6.71
CA GLY A 574 -0.76 -24.61 5.89
C GLY A 574 0.41 -25.40 5.29
N GLY A 575 1.56 -25.44 5.97
CA GLY A 575 2.79 -26.07 5.49
C GLY A 575 3.90 -25.07 5.18
N TYR A 576 3.56 -23.91 4.65
CA TYR A 576 4.53 -22.86 4.30
C TYR A 576 4.10 -21.51 4.90
N LEU A 577 5.06 -20.81 5.50
CA LEU A 577 4.89 -19.44 5.96
C LEU A 577 5.86 -18.53 5.21
N LYS A 578 5.33 -17.52 4.57
CA LYS A 578 6.11 -16.47 3.88
C LYS A 578 6.63 -15.46 4.89
N ILE A 579 7.92 -15.14 4.77
CA ILE A 579 8.59 -14.19 5.66
C ILE A 579 9.59 -13.37 4.82
N ALA A 580 9.76 -12.11 5.16
CA ALA A 580 10.50 -11.18 4.32
C ALA A 580 11.70 -10.56 5.06
N PRO A 581 12.83 -11.28 5.21
CA PRO A 581 14.07 -10.69 5.71
C PRO A 581 14.67 -9.66 4.74
N GLU A 582 14.45 -9.81 3.43
CA GLU A 582 14.85 -8.95 2.29
C GLU A 582 16.35 -8.95 1.99
N ALA A 583 17.20 -8.98 2.99
CA ALA A 583 18.66 -9.09 2.92
C ALA A 583 19.20 -9.73 4.20
N ILE A 584 20.51 -9.98 4.27
CA ILE A 584 21.21 -10.46 5.47
C ILE A 584 22.26 -9.47 5.95
N GLY A 585 22.89 -8.71 5.04
CA GLY A 585 23.91 -7.72 5.35
C GLY A 585 23.31 -6.47 6.03
N GLU A 586 24.03 -5.90 6.98
CA GLU A 586 23.61 -4.69 7.70
C GLU A 586 23.51 -3.47 6.78
N GLY A 587 24.43 -3.35 5.81
CA GLY A 587 24.42 -2.28 4.81
C GLY A 587 23.08 -2.16 4.09
N PRO A 588 22.65 -3.18 3.35
CA PRO A 588 21.33 -3.22 2.69
C PRO A 588 20.16 -3.06 3.66
N LEU A 589 20.16 -3.79 4.79
CA LEU A 589 19.05 -3.77 5.76
C LEU A 589 18.84 -2.38 6.35
N SER A 590 19.92 -1.63 6.62
CA SER A 590 19.83 -0.26 7.12
C SER A 590 19.18 0.69 6.11
N LYS A 591 19.47 0.53 4.81
CA LYS A 591 18.85 1.33 3.73
C LYS A 591 17.41 0.91 3.45
N MET A 592 17.04 -0.33 3.76
CA MET A 592 15.68 -0.85 3.68
C MET A 592 14.81 -0.49 4.88
N MET A 593 15.38 -0.02 5.99
CA MET A 593 14.74 0.10 7.31
C MET A 593 14.15 -1.25 7.78
N LYS A 594 14.96 -2.30 7.66
CA LYS A 594 14.63 -3.65 8.12
C LYS A 594 15.47 -4.02 9.35
N PRO A 595 14.94 -4.84 10.25
CA PRO A 595 15.71 -5.31 11.40
C PRO A 595 16.90 -6.18 10.96
N GLY A 596 17.92 -6.25 11.79
CA GLY A 596 19.05 -7.14 11.58
C GLY A 596 18.63 -8.63 11.50
N VAL A 597 19.43 -9.44 10.79
CA VAL A 597 19.14 -10.86 10.54
C VAL A 597 18.96 -11.71 11.82
N GLY A 598 19.47 -11.26 12.95
CA GLY A 598 19.28 -11.92 14.24
C GLY A 598 17.82 -12.10 14.67
N ALA A 599 16.95 -11.14 14.31
CA ALA A 599 15.52 -11.28 14.55
C ALA A 599 14.89 -12.41 13.72
N TYR A 600 15.36 -12.61 12.48
CA TYR A 600 14.95 -13.73 11.63
C TYR A 600 15.31 -15.08 12.27
N TYR A 601 16.53 -15.23 12.79
CA TYR A 601 16.95 -16.49 13.41
C TYR A 601 16.12 -16.81 14.65
N ARG A 602 15.87 -15.83 15.52
CA ARG A 602 15.01 -16.02 16.71
C ARG A 602 13.59 -16.42 16.32
N PHE A 603 13.02 -15.77 15.30
CA PHE A 603 11.70 -16.14 14.81
C PHE A 603 11.70 -17.57 14.25
N LYS A 604 12.72 -17.96 13.45
CA LYS A 604 12.84 -19.30 12.88
C LYS A 604 12.92 -20.36 13.98
N GLU A 605 13.71 -20.14 15.01
CA GLU A 605 13.82 -21.05 16.15
C GLU A 605 12.47 -21.25 16.86
N LEU A 606 11.75 -20.18 17.15
CA LEU A 606 10.40 -20.25 17.74
C LEU A 606 9.43 -21.00 16.82
N PHE A 607 9.41 -20.68 15.54
CA PHE A 607 8.52 -21.29 14.58
C PHE A 607 8.79 -22.79 14.42
N ASP A 608 10.05 -23.21 14.25
CA ASP A 608 10.46 -24.60 14.13
C ASP A 608 10.09 -25.40 15.41
N ARG A 609 10.34 -24.82 16.59
CA ARG A 609 9.98 -25.43 17.88
C ARG A 609 8.47 -25.67 18.01
N TYR A 610 7.65 -24.66 17.68
CA TYR A 610 6.19 -24.80 17.79
C TYR A 610 5.59 -25.65 16.68
N SER A 611 6.17 -25.66 15.49
CA SER A 611 5.77 -26.58 14.41
C SER A 611 6.02 -28.03 14.80
N LYS A 612 7.21 -28.32 15.35
CA LYS A 612 7.56 -29.65 15.87
C LYS A 612 6.64 -30.08 17.02
N ALA A 613 6.38 -29.17 17.97
CA ALA A 613 5.46 -29.45 19.09
C ALA A 613 4.02 -29.71 18.62
N ALA A 614 3.61 -29.15 17.48
CA ALA A 614 2.31 -29.41 16.85
C ALA A 614 2.29 -30.67 15.98
N GLY A 615 3.39 -31.43 15.86
CA GLY A 615 3.51 -32.60 14.97
C GLY A 615 3.40 -32.25 13.48
N LYS A 616 3.76 -31.03 13.09
CA LYS A 616 3.60 -30.54 11.72
C LYS A 616 4.94 -30.34 11.03
N GLU A 617 5.00 -30.75 9.76
CA GLU A 617 6.10 -30.44 8.86
C GLU A 617 5.80 -29.10 8.16
N GLN A 618 6.43 -28.01 8.64
CA GLN A 618 6.22 -26.66 8.15
C GLN A 618 7.55 -25.98 7.83
N TYR A 619 7.53 -25.08 6.84
CA TYR A 619 8.72 -24.42 6.34
C TYR A 619 8.54 -22.92 6.19
N LEU A 620 9.59 -22.16 6.52
CA LEU A 620 9.68 -20.74 6.20
C LEU A 620 10.14 -20.56 4.75
N ILE A 621 9.49 -19.67 4.02
CA ILE A 621 9.89 -19.22 2.70
C ILE A 621 10.40 -17.79 2.80
N PRO A 622 11.73 -17.59 2.90
CA PRO A 622 12.28 -16.24 3.00
C PRO A 622 12.30 -15.56 1.63
N TYR A 623 11.85 -14.30 1.61
CA TYR A 623 11.94 -13.42 0.45
C TYR A 623 13.13 -12.48 0.57
N PHE A 624 13.80 -12.25 -0.58
CA PHE A 624 14.95 -11.36 -0.68
C PHE A 624 14.81 -10.43 -1.87
N ILE A 625 15.31 -9.20 -1.74
CA ILE A 625 15.30 -8.18 -2.80
C ILE A 625 16.70 -8.02 -3.36
N ALA A 626 16.86 -8.32 -4.64
CA ALA A 626 18.09 -8.03 -5.38
C ALA A 626 18.18 -6.55 -5.79
N ALA A 627 19.37 -6.02 -5.84
CA ALA A 627 19.66 -4.69 -6.40
C ALA A 627 18.91 -3.52 -5.73
N HIS A 628 18.68 -3.60 -4.42
CA HIS A 628 18.24 -2.43 -3.64
C HIS A 628 19.38 -1.44 -3.47
N PRO A 629 19.13 -0.10 -3.44
CA PRO A 629 20.16 0.87 -3.05
C PRO A 629 20.84 0.47 -1.74
N GLY A 630 22.15 0.59 -1.69
CA GLY A 630 22.99 0.13 -0.58
C GLY A 630 23.40 -1.34 -0.64
N THR A 631 23.10 -2.06 -1.74
CA THR A 631 23.51 -3.46 -1.92
C THR A 631 24.68 -3.56 -2.89
N THR A 632 25.78 -4.15 -2.47
CA THR A 632 26.99 -4.40 -3.31
C THR A 632 26.99 -5.80 -3.93
N ASP A 633 27.95 -6.10 -4.80
CA ASP A 633 28.16 -7.45 -5.33
C ASP A 633 28.55 -8.42 -4.19
N GLU A 634 29.31 -7.92 -3.18
CA GLU A 634 29.75 -8.66 -1.99
C GLU A 634 28.56 -9.05 -1.11
N ASP A 635 27.65 -8.12 -0.82
CA ASP A 635 26.41 -8.40 -0.07
C ASP A 635 25.60 -9.52 -0.74
N MET A 636 25.53 -9.51 -2.08
CA MET A 636 24.79 -10.53 -2.83
C MET A 636 25.52 -11.85 -2.85
N LEU A 637 26.85 -11.86 -2.85
CA LEU A 637 27.66 -13.08 -2.72
C LEU A 637 27.47 -13.71 -1.33
N GLU A 638 27.53 -12.91 -0.27
CA GLU A 638 27.29 -13.38 1.09
C GLU A 638 25.90 -13.98 1.22
N LEU A 639 24.89 -13.32 0.66
CA LEU A 639 23.51 -13.84 0.65
C LEU A 639 23.43 -15.17 -0.13
N ALA A 640 24.10 -15.30 -1.26
CA ALA A 640 24.14 -16.55 -2.02
C ALA A 640 24.78 -17.71 -1.23
N LEU A 641 25.88 -17.43 -0.52
CA LEU A 641 26.54 -18.39 0.37
C LEU A 641 25.65 -18.78 1.54
N TRP A 642 24.95 -17.80 2.13
CA TRP A 642 23.98 -18.03 3.19
C TRP A 642 22.82 -18.92 2.73
N LEU A 643 22.24 -18.62 1.54
CA LEU A 643 21.19 -19.45 0.93
C LEU A 643 21.66 -20.89 0.74
N LYS A 644 22.89 -21.08 0.22
CA LYS A 644 23.47 -22.39 0.02
C LYS A 644 23.67 -23.13 1.34
N LYS A 645 24.26 -22.48 2.35
CA LYS A 645 24.48 -23.04 3.70
C LYS A 645 23.20 -23.52 4.35
N ASN A 646 22.09 -22.76 4.16
CA ASN A 646 20.79 -23.08 4.74
C ASN A 646 19.91 -23.95 3.83
N GLY A 647 20.41 -24.44 2.70
CA GLY A 647 19.68 -25.30 1.77
C GLY A 647 18.55 -24.61 1.01
N TYR A 648 18.49 -23.29 1.00
CA TYR A 648 17.46 -22.53 0.29
C TYR A 648 17.78 -22.41 -1.21
N ARG A 649 16.77 -22.66 -2.04
CA ARG A 649 16.81 -22.46 -3.48
C ARG A 649 15.66 -21.54 -3.86
N ALA A 650 15.95 -20.28 -4.13
CA ALA A 650 14.94 -19.31 -4.50
C ALA A 650 14.47 -19.53 -5.95
N ASP A 651 13.25 -19.98 -6.13
CA ASP A 651 12.64 -20.12 -7.47
C ASP A 651 12.19 -18.78 -8.02
N GLN A 652 11.70 -17.91 -7.13
CA GLN A 652 11.24 -16.58 -7.45
C GLN A 652 12.16 -15.56 -6.80
N VAL A 653 12.74 -14.69 -7.61
CA VAL A 653 13.61 -13.61 -7.16
C VAL A 653 13.06 -12.29 -7.62
N GLN A 654 13.02 -11.32 -6.71
CA GLN A 654 12.60 -9.97 -6.99
C GLN A 654 13.82 -9.06 -7.05
N ALA A 655 13.86 -8.17 -8.04
CA ALA A 655 14.76 -7.05 -8.03
C ALA A 655 14.00 -5.80 -7.58
N PHE A 656 14.68 -4.95 -6.85
CA PHE A 656 14.13 -3.65 -6.48
C PHE A 656 13.56 -2.94 -7.72
N LEU A 657 12.31 -2.48 -7.62
CA LEU A 657 11.67 -1.65 -8.62
C LEU A 657 11.54 -0.23 -8.04
N PRO A 658 12.22 0.76 -8.62
CA PRO A 658 12.07 2.13 -8.17
C PRO A 658 10.64 2.65 -8.42
N GLY A 659 9.74 2.38 -7.47
CA GLY A 659 8.37 2.90 -7.50
C GLY A 659 8.34 4.39 -7.19
N PRO A 660 7.46 5.18 -7.83
CA PRO A 660 7.35 6.60 -7.52
C PRO A 660 7.17 6.84 -6.02
N MET A 661 7.74 7.90 -5.49
CA MET A 661 7.64 8.38 -4.11
C MET A 661 8.23 7.47 -3.02
N ALA A 662 8.62 6.21 -3.30
CA ALA A 662 9.30 5.40 -2.32
C ALA A 662 10.66 6.01 -1.94
N THR A 663 11.01 6.02 -0.64
CA THR A 663 12.28 6.58 -0.15
C THR A 663 13.50 5.95 -0.85
N ALA A 664 13.46 4.63 -1.08
CA ALA A 664 14.52 3.93 -1.82
C ALA A 664 14.65 4.39 -3.29
N THR A 665 13.57 4.92 -3.88
CA THR A 665 13.63 5.51 -5.22
C THR A 665 14.40 6.84 -5.22
N ALA A 666 14.27 7.62 -4.15
CA ALA A 666 15.10 8.80 -3.98
C ALA A 666 16.58 8.42 -3.82
N MET A 667 16.91 7.38 -3.05
CA MET A 667 18.27 6.83 -2.99
C MET A 667 18.76 6.37 -4.37
N TYR A 668 17.92 5.65 -5.11
CA TYR A 668 18.25 5.14 -6.45
C TYR A 668 18.58 6.25 -7.45
N HIS A 669 17.80 7.32 -7.43
CA HIS A 669 17.98 8.45 -8.34
C HIS A 669 19.19 9.32 -7.95
N SER A 670 19.28 9.71 -6.67
CA SER A 670 20.22 10.71 -6.20
C SER A 670 21.56 10.15 -5.71
N GLY A 671 21.63 8.88 -5.30
CA GLY A 671 22.78 8.33 -4.58
C GLY A 671 22.93 8.86 -3.15
N LYS A 672 21.93 9.57 -2.61
CA LYS A 672 21.95 10.11 -1.23
C LYS A 672 20.93 9.37 -0.36
N ASN A 673 21.14 9.40 0.97
CA ASN A 673 20.28 8.72 1.95
C ASN A 673 19.24 9.67 2.57
N PRO A 674 17.97 9.70 2.11
CA PRO A 674 16.96 10.63 2.62
C PRO A 674 16.44 10.28 4.03
N LEU A 675 16.83 9.14 4.59
CA LEU A 675 16.55 8.81 6.00
C LEU A 675 17.28 9.72 6.98
N ARG A 676 18.32 10.36 6.51
CA ARG A 676 19.11 11.36 7.23
C ARG A 676 18.93 12.72 6.58
N ARG A 677 19.49 13.73 7.22
CA ARG A 677 19.54 15.06 6.67
C ARG A 677 20.27 15.07 5.34
N ILE A 678 19.71 15.77 4.35
CA ILE A 678 20.28 15.89 3.01
C ILE A 678 21.09 17.18 2.91
N THR A 679 22.37 17.01 2.60
CA THR A 679 23.30 18.06 2.17
C THR A 679 24.09 17.55 0.97
N ARG A 680 24.90 18.40 0.33
CA ARG A 680 25.79 17.95 -0.76
C ARG A 680 26.83 16.96 -0.27
N ASP A 681 27.27 17.09 0.98
CA ASP A 681 28.29 16.25 1.63
C ASP A 681 27.69 15.08 2.42
N SER A 682 26.38 14.87 2.35
CA SER A 682 25.75 13.76 3.06
C SER A 682 26.14 12.40 2.46
N GLU A 683 25.97 11.35 3.24
CA GLU A 683 26.29 9.96 2.92
C GLU A 683 25.90 9.58 1.49
N GLU A 684 26.86 9.02 0.76
CA GLU A 684 26.62 8.43 -0.55
C GLU A 684 26.15 6.98 -0.41
N VAL A 685 25.09 6.64 -1.14
CA VAL A 685 24.52 5.30 -1.17
C VAL A 685 24.95 4.62 -2.46
N HIS A 686 25.60 3.47 -2.34
CA HIS A 686 25.88 2.62 -3.51
C HIS A 686 24.57 2.24 -4.20
N VAL A 687 24.50 2.46 -5.52
CA VAL A 687 23.29 2.16 -6.30
C VAL A 687 23.61 1.18 -7.42
N PRO A 688 23.09 -0.06 -7.37
CA PRO A 688 23.31 -1.06 -8.42
C PRO A 688 22.49 -0.70 -9.67
N LYS A 689 22.98 0.27 -10.46
CA LYS A 689 22.36 0.73 -11.71
C LYS A 689 22.75 -0.15 -12.89
N GLY A 690 21.89 -0.20 -13.89
CA GLY A 690 22.10 -0.92 -15.14
C GLY A 690 21.69 -2.39 -15.10
N LEU A 691 21.24 -2.90 -16.23
CA LEU A 691 20.71 -4.26 -16.35
C LEU A 691 21.74 -5.36 -16.04
N LYS A 692 23.02 -5.12 -16.35
CA LYS A 692 24.10 -6.10 -16.12
C LYS A 692 24.28 -6.40 -14.62
N VAL A 693 24.39 -5.35 -13.79
CA VAL A 693 24.52 -5.49 -12.33
C VAL A 693 23.25 -6.09 -11.72
N ARG A 694 22.09 -5.59 -12.10
CA ARG A 694 20.80 -6.09 -11.60
C ARG A 694 20.58 -7.57 -11.93
N ARG A 695 21.00 -8.02 -13.12
CA ARG A 695 20.99 -9.44 -13.51
C ARG A 695 21.95 -10.28 -12.70
N LEU A 696 23.15 -9.75 -12.44
CA LEU A 696 24.12 -10.43 -11.57
C LEU A 696 23.58 -10.63 -10.16
N HIS A 697 22.99 -9.61 -9.56
CA HIS A 697 22.38 -9.71 -8.24
C HIS A 697 21.24 -10.78 -8.20
N LYS A 698 20.41 -10.84 -9.24
CA LYS A 698 19.41 -11.93 -9.37
C LYS A 698 20.05 -13.29 -9.57
N ALA A 699 21.16 -13.36 -10.29
CA ALA A 699 21.89 -14.61 -10.51
C ALA A 699 22.46 -15.16 -9.20
N PHE A 700 22.97 -14.33 -8.29
CA PHE A 700 23.38 -14.74 -6.95
C PHE A 700 22.24 -15.37 -6.15
N LEU A 701 21.03 -14.78 -6.17
CA LEU A 701 19.86 -15.39 -5.52
C LEU A 701 19.48 -16.75 -6.13
N ARG A 702 19.75 -16.94 -7.42
CA ARG A 702 19.51 -18.18 -8.15
C ARG A 702 20.81 -18.91 -8.48
N TYR A 703 21.73 -18.99 -7.52
CA TYR A 703 23.03 -19.63 -7.66
C TYR A 703 22.93 -21.11 -8.12
N HIS A 704 21.83 -21.78 -7.83
CA HIS A 704 21.55 -23.16 -8.17
C HIS A 704 21.14 -23.37 -9.65
N ASP A 705 20.75 -22.31 -10.37
CA ASP A 705 20.36 -22.37 -11.77
C ASP A 705 21.60 -22.35 -12.69
N ALA A 706 21.82 -23.46 -13.40
CA ALA A 706 22.98 -23.63 -14.27
C ALA A 706 23.07 -22.53 -15.37
N ASN A 707 21.97 -21.92 -15.77
CA ASN A 707 21.98 -20.82 -16.73
C ASN A 707 22.72 -19.58 -16.21
N ASN A 708 22.80 -19.39 -14.90
CA ASN A 708 23.47 -18.27 -14.25
C ASN A 708 24.97 -18.53 -14.01
N TRP A 709 25.42 -19.79 -14.07
CA TRP A 709 26.80 -20.15 -13.68
C TRP A 709 27.91 -19.44 -14.47
N PRO A 710 27.81 -19.23 -15.80
CA PRO A 710 28.85 -18.47 -16.52
C PRO A 710 29.00 -17.04 -15.98
N MET A 711 27.89 -16.36 -15.72
CA MET A 711 27.88 -15.00 -15.16
C MET A 711 28.45 -14.99 -13.74
N LEU A 712 28.08 -15.94 -12.90
CA LEU A 712 28.57 -16.06 -11.52
C LEU A 712 30.06 -16.38 -11.49
N ARG A 713 30.59 -17.29 -12.35
CA ARG A 713 32.03 -17.57 -12.44
C ARG A 713 32.81 -16.32 -12.85
N ALA A 714 32.32 -15.58 -13.85
CA ALA A 714 32.96 -14.34 -14.28
C ALA A 714 32.96 -13.27 -13.17
N ALA A 715 31.86 -13.17 -12.40
CA ALA A 715 31.80 -12.26 -11.26
C ALA A 715 32.75 -12.69 -10.14
N LEU A 716 32.76 -13.96 -9.73
CA LEU A 716 33.64 -14.48 -8.70
C LEU A 716 35.13 -14.25 -9.04
N LYS A 717 35.54 -14.44 -10.31
CA LYS A 717 36.91 -14.10 -10.76
C LYS A 717 37.21 -12.62 -10.59
N ARG A 718 36.31 -11.74 -11.01
CA ARG A 718 36.48 -10.28 -10.87
C ARG A 718 36.57 -9.84 -9.40
N MET A 719 35.86 -10.54 -8.51
CA MET A 719 35.85 -10.27 -7.06
C MET A 719 37.02 -10.93 -6.32
N GLY A 720 37.94 -11.63 -7.02
CA GLY A 720 39.04 -12.36 -6.40
C GLY A 720 38.61 -13.59 -5.59
N ARG A 721 37.41 -14.13 -5.87
CA ARG A 721 36.81 -15.26 -5.14
C ARG A 721 36.72 -16.51 -6.00
N GLU A 722 37.81 -16.82 -6.73
CA GLU A 722 37.91 -18.07 -7.51
C GLU A 722 37.85 -19.33 -6.64
N ASP A 723 38.19 -19.21 -5.35
CA ASP A 723 38.04 -20.25 -4.33
C ASP A 723 36.62 -20.83 -4.26
N LEU A 724 35.62 -20.06 -4.66
CA LEU A 724 34.19 -20.44 -4.67
C LEU A 724 33.76 -21.14 -5.97
N ILE A 725 34.70 -21.38 -6.91
CA ILE A 725 34.41 -22.08 -8.17
C ILE A 725 34.90 -23.51 -8.08
N GLY A 726 33.99 -24.48 -8.06
CA GLY A 726 34.32 -25.91 -8.01
C GLY A 726 33.14 -26.76 -7.54
N ASN A 727 33.40 -28.05 -7.27
CA ASN A 727 32.38 -29.06 -6.96
C ASN A 727 32.27 -29.37 -5.46
N GLY A 728 33.09 -28.73 -4.63
CA GLY A 728 33.07 -28.94 -3.17
C GLY A 728 31.86 -28.30 -2.49
N LYS A 729 31.55 -28.75 -1.26
CA LYS A 729 30.42 -28.24 -0.46
C LYS A 729 30.51 -26.75 -0.17
N HIS A 730 31.71 -26.20 -0.05
CA HIS A 730 31.94 -24.78 0.25
C HIS A 730 31.92 -23.89 -1.01
N GLN A 731 32.02 -24.47 -2.21
CA GLN A 731 32.07 -23.73 -3.46
C GLN A 731 30.68 -23.37 -3.95
N LEU A 732 30.46 -22.16 -4.46
CA LEU A 732 29.15 -21.66 -4.84
C LEU A 732 28.66 -22.27 -6.16
N VAL A 733 29.52 -22.31 -7.18
CA VAL A 733 29.19 -22.77 -8.54
C VAL A 733 30.24 -23.72 -9.07
N PRO A 734 29.86 -24.77 -9.83
CA PRO A 734 30.82 -25.76 -10.37
C PRO A 734 31.68 -25.17 -11.50
N ARG A 735 32.82 -25.85 -11.78
CA ARG A 735 33.72 -25.50 -12.92
C ARG A 735 33.09 -25.86 -14.26
N PHE A 736 32.34 -26.97 -14.32
CA PHE A 736 31.70 -27.44 -15.55
C PHE A 736 30.40 -26.69 -15.88
N GLN A 737 29.99 -26.81 -17.14
CA GLN A 737 28.71 -26.27 -17.61
C GLN A 737 27.87 -27.41 -18.21
N PRO A 738 26.66 -27.69 -17.72
CA PRO A 738 25.80 -28.71 -18.31
C PRO A 738 25.43 -28.35 -19.75
N ARG A 739 25.36 -29.36 -20.63
CA ARG A 739 24.96 -29.15 -22.04
C ARG A 739 23.60 -28.48 -22.12
N GLY A 740 23.44 -27.53 -23.05
CA GLY A 740 22.18 -26.81 -23.27
C GLY A 740 21.91 -25.67 -22.26
N THR A 741 22.82 -25.44 -21.28
CA THR A 741 22.67 -24.35 -20.29
C THR A 741 23.71 -23.25 -20.50
N GLY A 742 23.47 -22.07 -19.93
CA GLY A 742 24.43 -20.96 -19.94
C GLY A 742 24.42 -20.06 -21.19
N LYS A 743 23.64 -20.39 -22.21
CA LYS A 743 23.53 -19.59 -23.45
C LYS A 743 22.56 -18.42 -23.31
N SER A 744 21.67 -18.45 -22.32
CA SER A 744 20.75 -17.37 -22.00
C SER A 744 20.64 -17.26 -20.48
N PRO A 745 21.24 -16.24 -19.85
CA PRO A 745 21.11 -15.99 -18.40
C PRO A 745 19.69 -15.68 -17.96
N GLU A 746 18.79 -15.47 -18.90
CA GLU A 746 17.40 -15.18 -18.67
C GLU A 746 16.54 -16.26 -19.31
N GLY A 747 16.34 -17.30 -18.51
CA GLY A 747 15.30 -18.27 -18.61
C GLY A 747 14.24 -18.14 -19.70
N LYS A 748 14.57 -18.40 -20.98
CA LYS A 748 13.66 -19.27 -21.70
C LYS A 748 13.72 -20.58 -20.92
N ARG A 749 12.66 -20.93 -20.18
CA ARG A 749 12.45 -22.29 -19.69
C ARG A 749 12.60 -23.19 -20.91
N VAL A 750 13.77 -23.78 -21.10
CA VAL A 750 13.85 -25.02 -21.83
C VAL A 750 13.04 -25.95 -20.94
N ALA A 751 11.91 -26.43 -21.45
CA ALA A 751 11.13 -27.45 -20.77
C ALA A 751 12.11 -28.61 -20.51
N SER A 752 12.61 -28.70 -19.28
CA SER A 752 13.36 -29.89 -18.88
C SER A 752 12.34 -31.00 -18.85
N ALA A 753 12.62 -32.09 -19.51
CA ALA A 753 11.76 -33.28 -19.55
C ALA A 753 11.58 -33.96 -18.17
N ARG A 754 12.14 -33.36 -17.12
CA ARG A 754 11.89 -33.74 -15.72
C ARG A 754 11.47 -32.46 -14.95
N PRO A 755 10.34 -32.50 -14.25
CA PRO A 755 9.96 -31.40 -13.38
C PRO A 755 11.10 -31.18 -12.37
N PHE A 756 11.55 -29.92 -12.28
CA PHE A 756 12.56 -29.52 -11.31
C PHE A 756 11.93 -29.74 -9.92
N ARG A 757 12.52 -30.64 -9.12
CA ARG A 757 12.09 -30.84 -7.74
C ARG A 757 12.46 -29.60 -6.96
N THR A 758 11.48 -28.76 -6.68
CA THR A 758 11.58 -27.67 -5.71
C THR A 758 11.45 -28.24 -4.30
N GLN A 759 11.70 -27.45 -3.28
CA GLN A 759 11.34 -27.81 -1.88
C GLN A 759 9.85 -28.20 -1.73
N HIS A 760 9.05 -27.93 -2.75
CA HIS A 760 7.61 -28.15 -2.81
C HIS A 760 7.20 -29.43 -3.54
N THR A 761 8.13 -30.13 -4.15
CA THR A 761 7.90 -31.40 -4.87
C THR A 761 8.84 -32.49 -4.35
N ARG A 762 8.44 -33.12 -3.28
CA ARG A 762 8.88 -34.49 -2.97
C ARG A 762 7.95 -35.49 -3.64
#